data_c07fc123b4d461a0c66b0ec87118bef8
#
_entry.id   c07fc123b4d461a0c66b0ec87118bef8
#
_cell.length_a   1.000
_cell.length_b   1.000
_cell.length_c   1.000
_cell.angle_alpha   90.00
_cell.angle_beta   90.00
_cell.angle_gamma   90.00
#
_symmetry.space_group_name_H-M   'P 1'
#
loop_
_entity.id
_entity.type
_entity.pdbx_description
1 polymer ?
#
loop_
_entity_poly.entity_id
_entity_poly.type
_entity_poly.pdbx_seq_one_letter_code
_entity_poly.pdbx_strand_id
1 'polypeptide(L)'
;MPELPTLGTVSPDDFRRIRQVFEAALERPVPQRQTFIEQGCGGNTLLMAEVERMLAAEAERVSLVDGAALAVRRSDGSATQCSSCDALLDVADRFCRTCGTPARAGHGDEGRFRAGALFANRFRIVARLGRGGMGEVYRANDLELGQPVALKFLTAFHTDERARARLRTEVRLARQLAHPNVCRVYDIGESHGDLYLSMEYVDGEDLAALLKRIGRLPIDKGIEIARKLCAGLAAAHAKGVLHRDFKPANIMIDSHGEVRIMDFGLAAMADQLEVNDVRSGTPAYMAPEQLAGKDATKQSDLYALGLVLYELFTGKAAFEAKTVEEFLRLRAAQPATTPSTLIPDIGPRLESAILRCLEPDSAQRPASALDVAALLPGGDPLAEALAAGETPSPEIVAAAGPTHVLSPRLATGLLAAIAVSLVTVFWLTGRSQMLNQLPLEYPPEVLAERAREIVRAAGYKERAADSAFGFESDSRYVRYFDDTLAGSQRDRRETWTSLLSRSPSPLTFWYIHSASPLVPLTSGLATLGRVERDQPLIQRATVLVELDPDGRLRRFVATRMDRDTASDSAASVDWSALFSTAGLDFSRFTPDSRPASADTELAWTGVYPGHDNLPVKVEARSQGGRLMQFAVLFPWTEREDAALSALGLAGASGGPVTVLVNYVFIIAIVLVAYRNWKIGRADLTGASRVALFIGTLLFLIIVLFAHDGLATLMYQPSVALVAFEGLMAGLAYIALEPWVRRSWPQAMVTWSRVLAGRWRDPVVARDILVGIALAVVIYCFRQSLYAVFMPGRGMPPGSNAVLGFAFMPVFLTGGRVVAAGMLAELMIGLTQALSVFFLLFLCRVLLPRPWMSVVVFVAAMALLTVGLWWSDTRWMEGVSIVVFSLLTFPVIVRFGFVTFAVWGWMGGMLGRALVTNQFGAWYGQSSLTVLGVITVVTLWAFWTSIGRPAVGFHDATA
;
A
#
# COMPACT_ATOMS: atom_id res chain seq x y z
N MET A 1 19.68 53.31 13.07
CA MET A 1 18.91 52.22 12.44
C MET A 1 17.43 52.50 12.69
N PRO A 2 16.64 52.86 11.71
CA PRO A 2 15.19 52.93 11.85
C PRO A 2 14.62 51.53 11.61
N GLU A 3 13.68 51.13 12.44
CA GLU A 3 12.96 49.88 12.48
C GLU A 3 12.22 49.60 11.16
N LEU A 4 12.33 48.39 10.65
CA LEU A 4 11.61 47.85 9.46
C LEU A 4 10.12 47.68 9.81
N PRO A 5 9.17 48.21 9.03
CA PRO A 5 7.77 47.89 9.21
C PRO A 5 7.50 46.48 8.72
N THR A 6 6.87 45.69 9.55
CA THR A 6 6.46 44.30 9.33
C THR A 6 5.39 44.18 8.21
N LEU A 7 5.51 43.17 7.37
CA LEU A 7 4.67 42.77 6.23
C LEU A 7 3.15 42.52 6.52
N GLY A 8 2.63 43.11 7.61
CA GLY A 8 1.26 42.84 8.08
C GLY A 8 0.16 43.78 7.61
N THR A 9 0.44 44.75 6.75
CA THR A 9 -0.51 45.86 6.47
C THR A 9 -0.85 46.08 4.99
N VAL A 10 -0.43 45.26 4.06
CA VAL A 10 -0.76 45.40 2.64
C VAL A 10 -2.02 44.58 2.32
N SER A 11 -3.08 45.28 1.83
CA SER A 11 -4.31 44.58 1.45
C SER A 11 -4.10 43.69 0.21
N PRO A 12 -4.91 42.64 -0.02
CA PRO A 12 -4.82 41.84 -1.25
C PRO A 12 -4.99 42.63 -2.55
N ASP A 13 -5.69 43.77 -2.50
CA ASP A 13 -5.87 44.68 -3.63
C ASP A 13 -4.61 45.52 -3.87
N ASP A 14 -3.98 46.00 -2.82
CA ASP A 14 -2.72 46.72 -2.90
C ASP A 14 -1.60 45.82 -3.43
N PHE A 15 -1.55 44.57 -3.01
CA PHE A 15 -0.56 43.59 -3.50
C PHE A 15 -0.72 43.33 -5.02
N ARG A 16 -1.97 43.22 -5.51
CA ARG A 16 -2.24 43.10 -6.96
C ARG A 16 -1.78 44.34 -7.72
N ARG A 17 -2.00 45.51 -7.16
CA ARG A 17 -1.61 46.80 -7.74
C ARG A 17 -0.10 46.96 -7.78
N ILE A 18 0.61 46.63 -6.71
CA ILE A 18 2.09 46.61 -6.66
C ILE A 18 2.64 45.74 -7.77
N ARG A 19 2.13 44.53 -7.92
CA ARG A 19 2.58 43.59 -8.95
C ARG A 19 2.35 44.09 -10.37
N GLN A 20 1.18 44.63 -10.66
CA GLN A 20 0.88 45.20 -11.99
C GLN A 20 1.77 46.38 -12.35
N VAL A 21 2.01 47.28 -11.38
CA VAL A 21 2.88 48.44 -11.60
C VAL A 21 4.33 48.02 -11.76
N PHE A 22 4.78 47.04 -11.01
CA PHE A 22 6.12 46.49 -11.12
C PHE A 22 6.37 45.84 -12.50
N GLU A 23 5.49 44.92 -12.92
CA GLU A 23 5.63 44.20 -14.22
C GLU A 23 5.62 45.25 -15.38
N ALA A 24 4.72 46.25 -15.35
CA ALA A 24 4.67 47.27 -16.39
C ALA A 24 5.84 48.29 -16.32
N ALA A 25 6.46 48.47 -15.16
CA ALA A 25 7.66 49.30 -15.02
C ALA A 25 8.90 48.65 -15.56
N LEU A 26 8.99 47.35 -15.51
CA LEU A 26 10.11 46.59 -16.08
C LEU A 26 10.22 46.72 -17.61
N GLU A 27 9.08 46.83 -18.31
CA GLU A 27 9.01 46.97 -19.75
C GLU A 27 9.39 48.38 -20.25
N ARG A 28 9.58 49.34 -19.32
CA ARG A 28 9.86 50.76 -19.69
C ARG A 28 11.32 51.13 -19.51
N PRO A 29 11.83 52.07 -20.34
CA PRO A 29 13.18 52.61 -20.16
C PRO A 29 13.36 53.27 -18.81
N VAL A 30 14.53 53.05 -18.19
CA VAL A 30 14.86 53.50 -16.84
C VAL A 30 14.48 54.95 -16.55
N PRO A 31 14.72 55.92 -17.44
CA PRO A 31 14.37 57.35 -17.18
C PRO A 31 12.86 57.64 -17.03
N GLN A 32 12.00 56.75 -17.53
CA GLN A 32 10.53 56.90 -17.51
C GLN A 32 9.86 56.10 -16.39
N ARG A 33 10.59 55.28 -15.69
CA ARG A 33 10.05 54.37 -14.63
C ARG A 33 9.52 55.14 -13.43
N GLN A 34 10.23 56.17 -12.97
CA GLN A 34 9.89 56.91 -11.77
C GLN A 34 8.51 57.61 -11.92
N THR A 35 8.31 58.34 -12.98
CA THR A 35 7.05 59.03 -13.25
C THR A 35 5.88 58.04 -13.45
N PHE A 36 6.15 56.89 -14.03
CA PHE A 36 5.13 55.84 -14.20
C PHE A 36 4.73 55.19 -12.90
N ILE A 37 5.71 54.93 -11.99
CA ILE A 37 5.44 54.37 -10.65
C ILE A 37 4.63 55.33 -9.81
N GLU A 38 4.94 56.63 -9.84
CA GLU A 38 4.18 57.67 -9.15
C GLU A 38 2.70 57.73 -9.60
N GLN A 39 2.47 57.66 -10.90
CA GLN A 39 1.12 57.61 -11.47
C GLN A 39 0.40 56.30 -11.17
N GLY A 40 1.08 55.18 -11.31
CA GLY A 40 0.53 53.84 -11.13
C GLY A 40 0.17 53.54 -9.66
N CYS A 41 0.93 54.08 -8.71
CA CYS A 41 0.66 53.94 -7.28
C CYS A 41 -0.30 55.01 -6.73
N GLY A 42 -0.74 56.00 -7.57
CA GLY A 42 -1.71 57.02 -7.15
C GLY A 42 -1.23 57.89 -5.99
N GLY A 43 0.09 58.16 -5.90
CA GLY A 43 0.71 58.98 -4.85
C GLY A 43 0.86 58.32 -3.48
N ASN A 44 0.56 56.98 -3.37
CA ASN A 44 0.77 56.22 -2.14
C ASN A 44 2.25 55.86 -1.95
N THR A 45 2.90 56.52 -1.01
CA THR A 45 4.32 56.40 -0.75
C THR A 45 4.76 54.98 -0.29
N LEU A 46 3.87 54.23 0.36
CA LEU A 46 4.14 52.83 0.77
C LEU A 46 4.16 51.89 -0.42
N LEU A 47 3.20 52.03 -1.33
CA LEU A 47 3.16 51.21 -2.57
C LEU A 47 4.33 51.55 -3.51
N MET A 48 4.69 52.83 -3.62
CA MET A 48 5.86 53.26 -4.39
C MET A 48 7.14 52.66 -3.85
N ALA A 49 7.40 52.74 -2.54
CA ALA A 49 8.59 52.21 -1.90
C ALA A 49 8.71 50.66 -2.10
N GLU A 50 7.57 49.94 -2.12
CA GLU A 50 7.57 48.51 -2.34
C GLU A 50 7.88 48.13 -3.80
N VAL A 51 7.31 48.88 -4.78
CA VAL A 51 7.63 48.70 -6.22
C VAL A 51 9.11 49.03 -6.48
N GLU A 52 9.63 50.08 -5.89
CA GLU A 52 11.06 50.46 -6.01
C GLU A 52 11.98 49.41 -5.38
N ARG A 53 11.59 48.86 -4.25
CA ARG A 53 12.34 47.77 -3.60
C ARG A 53 12.37 46.53 -4.48
N MET A 54 11.25 46.17 -5.13
CA MET A 54 11.19 45.05 -6.05
C MET A 54 12.05 45.29 -7.29
N LEU A 55 12.04 46.53 -7.85
CA LEU A 55 12.90 46.91 -8.97
C LEU A 55 14.39 46.90 -8.59
N ALA A 56 14.75 47.34 -7.41
CA ALA A 56 16.13 47.26 -6.90
C ALA A 56 16.60 45.82 -6.72
N ALA A 57 15.76 44.96 -6.17
CA ALA A 57 16.04 43.52 -6.02
C ALA A 57 16.20 42.83 -7.38
N GLU A 58 15.41 43.19 -8.40
CA GLU A 58 15.52 42.69 -9.74
C GLU A 58 16.78 43.24 -10.46
N ALA A 59 17.14 44.51 -10.25
CA ALA A 59 18.36 45.10 -10.73
C ALA A 59 19.60 44.46 -10.09
N GLU A 60 19.55 44.12 -8.79
CA GLU A 60 20.62 43.40 -8.09
C GLU A 60 20.74 41.97 -8.61
N ARG A 61 19.61 41.32 -8.91
CA ARG A 61 19.54 40.00 -9.54
C ARG A 61 20.14 40.01 -10.95
N VAL A 62 19.86 41.04 -11.75
CA VAL A 62 20.44 41.25 -13.09
C VAL A 62 21.92 41.64 -12.97
N SER A 63 22.33 42.43 -11.98
CA SER A 63 23.72 42.80 -11.78
C SER A 63 24.62 41.69 -11.27
N LEU A 64 24.03 40.74 -10.50
CA LEU A 64 24.72 39.49 -10.10
C LEU A 64 24.94 38.53 -11.28
N VAL A 65 24.07 38.57 -12.28
CA VAL A 65 24.20 37.83 -13.54
C VAL A 65 25.15 38.59 -14.48
N ASP A 66 25.09 39.92 -14.53
CA ASP A 66 25.98 40.77 -15.36
C ASP A 66 27.34 41.05 -14.70
N GLY A 67 27.46 41.03 -13.38
CA GLY A 67 28.70 41.25 -12.64
C GLY A 67 29.79 40.21 -12.96
N ALA A 68 29.37 38.99 -13.29
CA ALA A 68 30.27 37.95 -13.80
C ALA A 68 30.67 38.21 -15.28
N ALA A 69 29.84 38.95 -16.02
CA ALA A 69 30.10 39.29 -17.41
C ALA A 69 30.91 40.60 -17.56
N LEU A 70 30.91 41.49 -16.55
CA LEU A 70 31.60 42.79 -16.60
C LEU A 70 33.05 42.79 -16.14
N ALA A 71 33.51 41.73 -15.48
CA ALA A 71 34.92 41.57 -15.12
C ALA A 71 35.84 41.24 -16.32
N VAL A 72 35.33 40.99 -17.50
CA VAL A 72 36.08 40.64 -18.73
C VAL A 72 36.13 41.81 -19.74
N ARG A 73 35.47 42.94 -19.50
CA ARG A 73 35.50 44.09 -20.43
C ARG A 73 36.64 45.07 -20.11
N ARG A 74 37.87 44.66 -20.33
CA ARG A 74 39.02 45.56 -20.65
C ARG A 74 40.12 44.82 -21.38
N SER A 75 39.93 44.60 -22.69
CA SER A 75 41.05 44.56 -23.62
C SER A 75 40.50 44.81 -25.01
N ASP A 76 41.08 45.81 -25.68
CA ASP A 76 40.83 46.30 -27.01
C ASP A 76 40.53 45.22 -28.06
N GLY A 77 39.45 45.38 -28.82
CA GLY A 77 39.20 44.46 -29.94
C GLY A 77 37.92 44.82 -30.73
N SER A 78 38.08 45.25 -31.92
CA SER A 78 37.09 45.57 -32.94
C SER A 78 35.96 44.53 -33.03
N ALA A 79 34.69 44.95 -32.92
CA ALA A 79 33.55 44.14 -33.27
C ALA A 79 33.67 43.59 -34.70
N THR A 80 33.54 42.29 -34.86
CA THR A 80 33.52 41.59 -36.16
C THR A 80 32.08 41.31 -36.58
N GLN A 81 31.74 41.49 -37.87
CA GLN A 81 30.47 41.12 -38.43
C GLN A 81 30.38 39.64 -38.79
N CYS A 82 29.22 39.03 -38.65
CA CYS A 82 28.96 37.66 -39.05
C CYS A 82 29.08 37.53 -40.57
N SER A 83 29.87 36.58 -41.03
CA SER A 83 30.08 36.31 -42.46
C SER A 83 28.82 35.80 -43.21
N SER A 84 27.76 35.46 -42.52
CA SER A 84 26.54 34.85 -43.12
C SER A 84 25.30 35.71 -43.03
N CYS A 85 25.20 36.69 -42.07
CA CYS A 85 24.04 37.50 -41.88
C CYS A 85 24.32 38.93 -41.41
N ASP A 86 25.57 39.36 -41.46
CA ASP A 86 26.10 40.70 -41.12
C ASP A 86 25.80 41.20 -39.70
N ALA A 87 25.20 40.40 -38.82
CA ALA A 87 24.98 40.74 -37.43
C ALA A 87 26.31 40.96 -36.68
N LEU A 88 26.35 41.96 -35.80
CA LEU A 88 27.50 42.26 -34.99
C LEU A 88 27.79 41.09 -34.00
N LEU A 89 29.03 40.61 -34.00
CA LEU A 89 29.52 39.56 -33.14
C LEU A 89 30.37 40.16 -32.03
N ASP A 90 30.12 39.73 -30.77
CA ASP A 90 30.99 40.08 -29.66
C ASP A 90 32.25 39.21 -29.71
N VAL A 91 33.36 39.71 -29.21
CA VAL A 91 34.68 38.99 -29.23
C VAL A 91 34.60 37.64 -28.48
N ALA A 92 33.62 37.49 -27.57
CA ALA A 92 33.36 36.28 -26.82
C ALA A 92 32.36 35.32 -27.51
N ASP A 93 31.68 35.76 -28.57
CA ASP A 93 30.69 34.91 -29.23
C ASP A 93 31.37 33.81 -30.03
N ARG A 94 31.06 32.56 -29.72
CA ARG A 94 31.52 31.36 -30.48
C ARG A 94 30.68 31.13 -31.74
N PHE A 95 29.41 31.60 -31.72
CA PHE A 95 28.45 31.48 -32.82
C PHE A 95 27.63 32.75 -32.94
N CYS A 96 27.21 33.11 -34.12
CA CYS A 96 26.30 34.22 -34.35
C CYS A 96 24.93 33.94 -33.70
N ARG A 97 24.46 34.82 -32.83
CA ARG A 97 23.19 34.67 -32.11
C ARG A 97 21.98 34.76 -33.05
N THR A 98 22.15 35.34 -34.24
CA THR A 98 21.06 35.54 -35.22
C THR A 98 20.92 34.34 -36.18
N CYS A 99 22.05 33.80 -36.71
CA CYS A 99 21.99 32.74 -37.72
C CYS A 99 22.74 31.47 -37.34
N GLY A 100 23.42 31.42 -36.17
CA GLY A 100 24.13 30.24 -35.69
C GLY A 100 25.50 30.00 -36.40
N THR A 101 25.97 30.87 -37.25
CA THR A 101 27.28 30.73 -37.93
C THR A 101 28.45 30.90 -36.93
N PRO A 102 29.51 30.08 -36.95
CA PRO A 102 30.67 30.23 -36.08
C PRO A 102 31.35 31.61 -36.23
N ALA A 103 31.63 32.29 -35.12
CA ALA A 103 32.17 33.65 -35.08
C ALA A 103 33.63 33.78 -35.50
N ARG A 104 34.42 32.67 -35.51
CA ARG A 104 35.84 32.62 -35.97
C ARG A 104 36.07 31.35 -36.78
N ALA A 105 36.55 31.51 -37.99
CA ALA A 105 37.16 30.43 -38.75
C ALA A 105 38.57 30.16 -38.19
N GLY A 106 38.66 29.26 -37.19
CA GLY A 106 39.98 28.79 -36.71
C GLY A 106 40.61 27.85 -37.73
N HIS A 107 41.76 28.15 -38.18
CA HIS A 107 42.59 27.26 -38.99
C HIS A 107 43.01 26.06 -38.13
N GLY A 108 42.63 24.84 -38.58
CA GLY A 108 43.16 23.57 -38.12
C GLY A 108 42.24 22.74 -37.23
N ASP A 109 41.19 22.20 -37.77
CA ASP A 109 40.69 20.85 -37.59
C ASP A 109 39.39 20.66 -38.44
N GLU A 110 39.57 20.20 -39.67
CA GLU A 110 38.47 19.90 -40.59
C GLU A 110 37.72 18.68 -40.01
N GLY A 111 36.57 18.90 -39.33
CA GLY A 111 35.65 17.85 -38.96
C GLY A 111 35.14 17.10 -40.21
N ARG A 112 34.61 15.92 -40.04
CA ARG A 112 34.11 15.03 -41.11
C ARG A 112 33.07 15.70 -42.03
N PHE A 113 32.28 16.63 -41.51
CA PHE A 113 31.25 17.38 -42.24
C PHE A 113 31.50 18.86 -42.14
N ARG A 114 31.34 19.56 -43.29
CA ARG A 114 31.42 21.02 -43.36
C ARG A 114 30.08 21.65 -43.00
N ALA A 115 30.09 22.84 -42.42
CA ALA A 115 28.89 23.63 -42.19
C ALA A 115 28.07 23.80 -43.49
N GLY A 116 26.78 23.65 -43.43
CA GLY A 116 25.86 23.66 -44.56
C GLY A 116 25.68 22.31 -45.26
N ALA A 117 26.47 21.28 -44.97
CA ALA A 117 26.34 19.96 -45.58
C ALA A 117 24.97 19.33 -45.17
N LEU A 118 24.31 18.68 -46.13
CA LEU A 118 23.11 17.92 -45.93
C LEU A 118 23.45 16.45 -45.69
N PHE A 119 23.11 15.95 -44.50
CA PHE A 119 23.33 14.55 -44.10
C PHE A 119 22.02 13.78 -44.09
N ALA A 120 22.03 12.57 -44.60
CA ALA A 120 20.85 11.67 -44.68
C ALA A 120 19.60 12.32 -45.33
N ASN A 121 19.78 13.31 -46.21
CA ASN A 121 18.71 14.15 -46.83
C ASN A 121 17.76 14.84 -45.84
N ARG A 122 18.11 14.88 -44.55
CA ARG A 122 17.27 15.40 -43.48
C ARG A 122 17.97 16.44 -42.62
N PHE A 123 19.23 16.21 -42.29
CA PHE A 123 19.93 17.02 -41.30
C PHE A 123 20.91 17.99 -41.96
N ARG A 124 20.69 19.29 -41.80
CA ARG A 124 21.63 20.33 -42.25
C ARG A 124 22.63 20.61 -41.14
N ILE A 125 23.86 20.23 -41.35
CA ILE A 125 24.96 20.43 -40.38
C ILE A 125 25.22 21.92 -40.19
N VAL A 126 25.23 22.38 -38.93
CA VAL A 126 25.50 23.77 -38.56
C VAL A 126 26.95 23.94 -38.13
N ALA A 127 27.38 23.14 -37.14
CA ALA A 127 28.75 23.20 -36.60
C ALA A 127 29.11 21.91 -35.88
N ARG A 128 30.41 21.64 -35.73
CA ARG A 128 30.91 20.58 -34.85
C ARG A 128 30.92 21.09 -33.44
N LEU A 129 30.26 20.33 -32.52
CA LEU A 129 30.18 20.62 -31.09
C LEU A 129 31.34 20.02 -30.30
N GLY A 130 31.79 18.83 -30.72
CA GLY A 130 32.89 18.17 -30.03
C GLY A 130 33.36 16.89 -30.74
N ARG A 131 34.55 16.39 -30.31
CA ARG A 131 35.12 15.10 -30.70
C ARG A 131 35.58 14.37 -29.46
N GLY A 132 35.18 13.12 -29.29
CA GLY A 132 35.57 12.25 -28.18
C GLY A 132 35.94 10.85 -28.65
N GLY A 133 36.26 9.96 -27.71
CA GLY A 133 36.68 8.59 -28.02
C GLY A 133 35.62 7.75 -28.75
N MET A 134 34.34 8.10 -28.62
CA MET A 134 33.22 7.40 -29.29
C MET A 134 32.82 8.01 -30.63
N GLY A 135 33.34 9.18 -30.99
CA GLY A 135 33.07 9.83 -32.29
C GLY A 135 32.92 11.34 -32.21
N GLU A 136 32.28 11.90 -33.20
CA GLU A 136 32.10 13.35 -33.38
C GLU A 136 30.62 13.73 -33.14
N VAL A 137 30.39 14.90 -32.51
CA VAL A 137 29.06 15.45 -32.27
C VAL A 137 28.92 16.75 -33.06
N TYR A 138 27.82 16.87 -33.81
CA TYR A 138 27.50 18.05 -34.60
C TYR A 138 26.16 18.65 -34.19
N ARG A 139 26.06 19.98 -34.18
CA ARG A 139 24.79 20.68 -34.23
C ARG A 139 24.23 20.59 -35.64
N ALA A 140 23.00 20.21 -35.79
CA ALA A 140 22.32 20.18 -37.09
C ALA A 140 20.88 20.71 -36.95
N ASN A 141 20.30 21.15 -38.05
CA ASN A 141 18.88 21.45 -38.13
C ASN A 141 18.19 20.27 -38.81
N ASP A 142 17.20 19.67 -38.12
CA ASP A 142 16.34 18.67 -38.69
C ASP A 142 15.32 19.36 -39.61
N LEU A 143 15.43 19.13 -40.89
CA LEU A 143 14.59 19.80 -41.90
C LEU A 143 13.17 19.26 -41.95
N GLU A 144 12.93 18.03 -41.46
CA GLU A 144 11.58 17.43 -41.35
C GLU A 144 10.84 17.95 -40.13
N LEU A 145 11.52 18.11 -38.98
CA LEU A 145 10.89 18.56 -37.74
C LEU A 145 11.05 20.06 -37.48
N GLY A 146 11.89 20.76 -38.27
CA GLY A 146 12.10 22.21 -38.14
C GLY A 146 12.79 22.63 -36.83
N GLN A 147 13.56 21.76 -36.20
CA GLN A 147 14.19 22.01 -34.90
C GLN A 147 15.66 21.71 -34.87
N PRO A 148 16.47 22.39 -34.02
CA PRO A 148 17.87 22.06 -33.83
C PRO A 148 18.03 20.72 -33.09
N VAL A 149 19.00 19.92 -33.55
CA VAL A 149 19.33 18.62 -32.95
C VAL A 149 20.85 18.49 -32.81
N ALA A 150 21.27 17.63 -31.88
CA ALA A 150 22.64 17.16 -31.81
C ALA A 150 22.73 15.77 -32.51
N LEU A 151 23.69 15.64 -33.44
CA LEU A 151 24.00 14.40 -34.14
C LEU A 151 25.32 13.86 -33.64
N LYS A 152 25.31 12.69 -33.00
CA LYS A 152 26.49 11.98 -32.51
C LYS A 152 26.80 10.84 -33.47
N PHE A 153 27.95 10.92 -34.15
CA PHE A 153 28.42 9.89 -35.06
C PHE A 153 29.26 8.86 -34.30
N LEU A 154 28.88 7.60 -34.41
CA LEU A 154 29.44 6.50 -33.63
C LEU A 154 30.47 5.73 -34.47
N THR A 155 31.74 6.17 -34.44
CA THR A 155 32.82 5.60 -35.28
C THR A 155 33.33 4.24 -34.79
N ALA A 156 33.17 3.92 -33.51
CA ALA A 156 33.67 2.69 -32.88
C ALA A 156 32.90 1.41 -33.27
N PHE A 157 31.75 1.51 -33.93
CA PHE A 157 30.84 0.37 -34.14
C PHE A 157 30.73 -0.11 -35.59
N HIS A 158 31.69 0.22 -36.44
CA HIS A 158 31.64 -0.12 -37.86
C HIS A 158 31.75 -1.63 -38.18
N THR A 159 32.36 -2.43 -37.30
CA THR A 159 32.74 -3.82 -37.62
C THR A 159 32.01 -4.93 -36.87
N ASP A 160 31.30 -4.66 -35.78
CA ASP A 160 30.67 -5.69 -34.98
C ASP A 160 29.10 -5.60 -34.97
N GLU A 161 28.46 -6.56 -35.68
CA GLU A 161 26.98 -6.68 -35.77
C GLU A 161 26.32 -6.93 -34.41
N ARG A 162 26.98 -7.67 -33.50
CA ARG A 162 26.44 -7.93 -32.16
C ARG A 162 26.46 -6.65 -31.31
N ALA A 163 27.51 -5.86 -31.44
CA ALA A 163 27.60 -4.55 -30.78
C ALA A 163 26.49 -3.61 -31.29
N ARG A 164 26.23 -3.57 -32.58
CA ARG A 164 25.12 -2.80 -33.18
C ARG A 164 23.74 -3.22 -32.67
N ALA A 165 23.51 -4.52 -32.57
CA ALA A 165 22.23 -5.02 -32.07
C ALA A 165 21.97 -4.63 -30.58
N ARG A 166 23.02 -4.71 -29.76
CA ARG A 166 22.98 -4.23 -28.37
C ARG A 166 22.71 -2.73 -28.28
N LEU A 167 23.45 -1.93 -29.07
CA LEU A 167 23.26 -0.47 -29.14
C LEU A 167 21.80 -0.11 -29.49
N ARG A 168 21.21 -0.76 -30.49
CA ARG A 168 19.82 -0.52 -30.87
C ARG A 168 18.87 -0.84 -29.70
N THR A 169 19.17 -1.83 -28.89
CA THR A 169 18.39 -2.17 -27.71
C THR A 169 18.50 -1.10 -26.61
N GLU A 170 19.73 -0.65 -26.32
CA GLU A 170 19.99 0.41 -25.34
C GLU A 170 19.35 1.74 -25.75
N VAL A 171 19.47 2.12 -27.02
CA VAL A 171 18.83 3.32 -27.56
C VAL A 171 17.29 3.24 -27.48
N ARG A 172 16.70 2.05 -27.71
CA ARG A 172 15.25 1.86 -27.51
C ARG A 172 14.81 2.12 -26.07
N LEU A 173 15.60 1.70 -25.11
CA LEU A 173 15.34 1.97 -23.70
C LEU A 173 15.55 3.46 -23.37
N ALA A 174 16.63 4.07 -23.86
CA ALA A 174 16.91 5.49 -23.67
C ALA A 174 15.81 6.40 -24.27
N ARG A 175 15.22 6.03 -25.42
CA ARG A 175 14.07 6.74 -26.01
C ARG A 175 12.82 6.78 -25.14
N GLN A 176 12.67 5.81 -24.22
CA GLN A 176 11.54 5.79 -23.27
C GLN A 176 11.73 6.73 -22.10
N LEU A 177 12.93 7.32 -21.95
CA LEU A 177 13.21 8.30 -20.90
C LEU A 177 12.71 9.69 -21.35
N ALA A 178 11.62 10.12 -20.76
CA ALA A 178 11.09 11.47 -20.91
C ALA A 178 11.12 12.15 -19.54
N HIS A 179 12.15 12.89 -19.25
CA HIS A 179 12.32 13.63 -18.00
C HIS A 179 13.00 14.97 -18.26
N PRO A 180 12.62 16.09 -17.62
CA PRO A 180 13.21 17.40 -17.86
C PRO A 180 14.74 17.46 -17.65
N ASN A 181 15.27 16.62 -16.76
CA ASN A 181 16.71 16.57 -16.48
C ASN A 181 17.47 15.44 -17.19
N VAL A 182 16.87 14.85 -18.23
CA VAL A 182 17.51 13.85 -19.10
C VAL A 182 17.42 14.32 -20.54
N CYS A 183 18.54 14.33 -21.25
CA CYS A 183 18.59 14.66 -22.67
C CYS A 183 17.80 13.64 -23.48
N ARG A 184 16.87 14.10 -24.29
CA ARG A 184 16.03 13.23 -25.13
C ARG A 184 16.83 12.64 -26.27
N VAL A 185 16.78 11.33 -26.40
CA VAL A 185 17.24 10.63 -27.60
C VAL A 185 16.04 10.52 -28.54
N TYR A 186 16.19 11.02 -29.76
CA TYR A 186 15.15 11.01 -30.78
C TYR A 186 15.18 9.73 -31.59
N ASP A 187 16.34 9.45 -32.23
CA ASP A 187 16.47 8.30 -33.11
C ASP A 187 17.91 7.83 -33.30
N ILE A 188 18.04 6.58 -33.75
CA ILE A 188 19.30 6.00 -34.24
C ILE A 188 19.10 5.66 -35.71
N GLY A 189 20.01 6.14 -36.55
CA GLY A 189 19.95 5.89 -37.99
C GLY A 189 21.32 5.47 -38.54
N GLU A 190 21.31 5.00 -39.78
CA GLU A 190 22.48 4.66 -40.54
C GLU A 190 22.37 5.31 -41.94
N SER A 191 23.43 6.04 -42.37
CA SER A 191 23.46 6.65 -43.69
C SER A 191 24.88 6.60 -44.21
N HIS A 192 25.08 6.11 -45.48
CA HIS A 192 26.38 5.93 -46.14
C HIS A 192 27.38 5.09 -45.31
N GLY A 193 26.88 4.13 -44.50
CA GLY A 193 27.72 3.33 -43.62
C GLY A 193 28.02 3.99 -42.25
N ASP A 194 27.53 5.19 -42.02
CA ASP A 194 27.67 5.91 -40.75
C ASP A 194 26.51 5.71 -39.84
N LEU A 195 26.75 5.15 -38.65
CA LEU A 195 25.81 5.05 -37.61
C LEU A 195 25.78 6.37 -36.83
N TYR A 196 24.57 6.94 -36.66
CA TYR A 196 24.42 8.19 -35.96
C TYR A 196 23.25 8.12 -34.98
N LEU A 197 23.34 8.92 -33.94
CA LEU A 197 22.29 9.12 -32.92
C LEU A 197 21.83 10.57 -33.01
N SER A 198 20.52 10.80 -33.17
CA SER A 198 19.91 12.13 -33.06
C SER A 198 19.34 12.34 -31.67
N MET A 199 19.68 13.49 -31.07
CA MET A 199 19.25 13.82 -29.70
C MET A 199 18.95 15.32 -29.57
N GLU A 200 18.35 15.69 -28.45
CA GLU A 200 18.08 17.07 -28.07
C GLU A 200 19.36 17.90 -28.11
N TYR A 201 19.31 19.05 -28.78
CA TYR A 201 20.38 20.03 -28.71
C TYR A 201 20.18 20.88 -27.46
N VAL A 202 21.15 20.87 -26.56
CA VAL A 202 21.16 21.69 -25.33
C VAL A 202 22.09 22.88 -25.59
N ASP A 203 21.53 24.08 -25.53
CA ASP A 203 22.27 25.33 -25.70
C ASP A 203 22.90 25.75 -24.37
N GLY A 204 24.11 25.25 -24.09
CA GLY A 204 24.75 25.42 -22.80
C GLY A 204 26.20 24.90 -22.81
N GLU A 205 26.78 24.78 -21.61
CA GLU A 205 28.11 24.21 -21.38
C GLU A 205 28.04 22.96 -20.53
N ASP A 206 29.00 22.06 -20.66
CA ASP A 206 29.10 20.91 -19.77
C ASP A 206 29.63 21.31 -18.39
N LEU A 207 29.24 20.53 -17.35
CA LEU A 207 29.61 20.83 -15.96
C LEU A 207 31.14 20.79 -15.74
N ALA A 208 31.89 19.97 -16.45
CA ALA A 208 33.34 19.94 -16.32
C ALA A 208 33.98 21.24 -16.85
N ALA A 209 33.51 21.78 -17.98
CA ALA A 209 33.94 23.07 -18.49
C ALA A 209 33.58 24.22 -17.54
N LEU A 210 32.36 24.18 -17.00
CA LEU A 210 31.90 25.13 -16.00
C LEU A 210 32.78 25.11 -14.76
N LEU A 211 32.99 23.93 -14.14
CA LEU A 211 33.82 23.78 -12.93
C LEU A 211 35.29 24.20 -13.19
N LYS A 212 35.81 23.88 -14.35
CA LYS A 212 37.18 24.34 -14.75
C LYS A 212 37.27 25.87 -14.82
N ARG A 213 36.18 26.54 -15.21
CA ARG A 213 36.13 27.99 -15.37
C ARG A 213 35.91 28.73 -14.04
N ILE A 214 35.03 28.22 -13.16
CA ILE A 214 34.64 28.93 -11.94
C ILE A 214 35.18 28.29 -10.65
N GLY A 215 35.77 27.12 -10.71
CA GLY A 215 36.32 26.36 -9.58
C GLY A 215 35.24 25.53 -8.89
N ARG A 216 34.32 26.15 -8.19
CA ARG A 216 33.21 25.51 -7.49
C ARG A 216 31.93 26.33 -7.60
N LEU A 217 30.78 25.68 -7.39
CA LEU A 217 29.49 26.37 -7.35
C LEU A 217 29.16 26.90 -5.95
N PRO A 218 28.44 28.01 -5.83
CA PRO A 218 27.81 28.41 -4.57
C PRO A 218 26.92 27.26 -4.04
N ILE A 219 26.89 27.07 -2.70
CA ILE A 219 26.24 25.92 -2.07
C ILE A 219 24.77 25.80 -2.49
N ASP A 220 24.00 26.90 -2.48
CA ASP A 220 22.58 26.87 -2.84
C ASP A 220 22.35 26.44 -4.30
N LYS A 221 23.18 26.96 -5.22
CA LYS A 221 23.11 26.56 -6.63
C LYS A 221 23.59 25.12 -6.85
N GLY A 222 24.61 24.70 -6.12
CA GLY A 222 25.08 23.32 -6.13
C GLY A 222 23.99 22.36 -5.65
N ILE A 223 23.23 22.71 -4.61
CA ILE A 223 22.10 21.91 -4.08
C ILE A 223 20.99 21.81 -5.15
N GLU A 224 20.65 22.91 -5.82
CA GLU A 224 19.65 22.91 -6.89
C GLU A 224 20.03 21.96 -8.02
N ILE A 225 21.28 22.03 -8.50
CA ILE A 225 21.82 21.15 -9.53
C ILE A 225 21.84 19.69 -9.04
N ALA A 226 22.32 19.45 -7.81
CA ALA A 226 22.37 18.12 -7.22
C ALA A 226 21.00 17.44 -7.19
N ARG A 227 19.93 18.19 -6.88
CA ARG A 227 18.54 17.67 -6.90
C ARG A 227 18.10 17.31 -8.31
N LYS A 228 18.37 18.19 -9.29
CA LYS A 228 18.02 17.94 -10.69
C LYS A 228 18.75 16.69 -11.22
N LEU A 229 20.02 16.49 -10.84
CA LEU A 229 20.79 15.28 -11.14
C LEU A 229 20.17 14.04 -10.50
N CYS A 230 19.81 14.11 -9.22
CA CYS A 230 19.14 13.01 -8.53
C CYS A 230 17.81 12.66 -9.18
N ALA A 231 17.00 13.65 -9.56
CA ALA A 231 15.71 13.43 -10.21
C ALA A 231 15.87 12.75 -11.59
N GLY A 232 16.78 13.22 -12.41
CA GLY A 232 17.07 12.63 -13.72
C GLY A 232 17.59 11.20 -13.62
N LEU A 233 18.52 10.94 -12.70
CA LEU A 233 19.08 9.61 -12.48
C LEU A 233 18.03 8.64 -11.92
N ALA A 234 17.18 9.09 -11.01
CA ALA A 234 16.08 8.30 -10.47
C ALA A 234 15.08 7.91 -11.56
N ALA A 235 14.72 8.84 -12.46
CA ALA A 235 13.83 8.57 -13.58
C ALA A 235 14.38 7.50 -14.52
N ALA A 236 15.70 7.50 -14.79
CA ALA A 236 16.37 6.47 -15.58
C ALA A 236 16.36 5.12 -14.86
N HIS A 237 16.74 5.08 -13.60
CA HIS A 237 16.77 3.87 -12.78
C HIS A 237 15.37 3.23 -12.63
N ALA A 238 14.30 4.02 -12.56
CA ALA A 238 12.92 3.53 -12.51
C ALA A 238 12.52 2.78 -13.80
N LYS A 239 13.16 3.13 -14.95
CA LYS A 239 12.97 2.43 -16.23
C LYS A 239 13.99 1.31 -16.47
N GLY A 240 14.81 1.00 -15.48
CA GLY A 240 15.87 -0.02 -15.61
C GLY A 240 17.08 0.41 -16.44
N VAL A 241 17.22 1.72 -16.71
CA VAL A 241 18.34 2.26 -17.46
C VAL A 241 19.41 2.75 -16.50
N LEU A 242 20.64 2.24 -16.65
CA LEU A 242 21.83 2.66 -15.91
C LEU A 242 22.64 3.62 -16.77
N HIS A 243 23.28 4.61 -16.12
CA HIS A 243 24.14 5.57 -16.84
C HIS A 243 25.51 4.99 -17.18
N ARG A 244 26.15 4.32 -16.23
CA ARG A 244 27.43 3.62 -16.30
C ARG A 244 28.67 4.50 -16.48
N ASP A 245 28.54 5.71 -17.06
CA ASP A 245 29.63 6.70 -17.25
C ASP A 245 29.17 8.09 -16.74
N PHE A 246 28.70 8.16 -15.51
CA PHE A 246 28.21 9.39 -14.91
C PHE A 246 29.36 10.27 -14.45
N LYS A 247 29.57 11.42 -15.14
CA LYS A 247 30.68 12.35 -14.91
C LYS A 247 30.29 13.78 -15.30
N PRO A 248 31.01 14.83 -14.84
CA PRO A 248 30.71 16.22 -15.16
C PRO A 248 30.64 16.54 -16.66
N ALA A 249 31.45 15.89 -17.50
CA ALA A 249 31.42 16.09 -18.95
C ALA A 249 30.12 15.57 -19.62
N ASN A 250 29.38 14.69 -18.96
CA ASN A 250 28.10 14.15 -19.44
C ASN A 250 26.89 14.88 -18.82
N ILE A 251 27.11 16.05 -18.23
CA ILE A 251 26.07 16.87 -17.61
C ILE A 251 26.10 18.25 -18.28
N MET A 252 25.03 18.61 -18.98
CA MET A 252 24.88 19.91 -19.61
C MET A 252 24.08 20.86 -18.74
N ILE A 253 24.49 22.13 -18.68
CA ILE A 253 23.74 23.20 -18.03
C ILE A 253 23.43 24.25 -19.09
N ASP A 254 22.15 24.49 -19.34
CA ASP A 254 21.71 25.46 -20.35
C ASP A 254 21.79 26.91 -19.82
N SER A 255 21.52 27.86 -20.71
CA SER A 255 21.56 29.30 -20.42
C SER A 255 20.55 29.74 -19.35
N HIS A 256 19.57 28.91 -19.05
CA HIS A 256 18.54 29.13 -17.99
C HIS A 256 18.89 28.45 -16.67
N GLY A 257 20.04 27.73 -16.59
CA GLY A 257 20.44 26.95 -15.41
C GLY A 257 19.74 25.60 -15.30
N GLU A 258 19.08 25.14 -16.38
CA GLU A 258 18.48 23.81 -16.40
C GLU A 258 19.51 22.74 -16.71
N VAL A 259 19.40 21.61 -16.00
CA VAL A 259 20.35 20.50 -16.09
C VAL A 259 19.82 19.41 -17.00
N ARG A 260 20.66 18.89 -17.88
CA ARG A 260 20.39 17.72 -18.73
C ARG A 260 21.50 16.69 -18.56
N ILE A 261 21.17 15.49 -18.19
CA ILE A 261 22.07 14.34 -18.15
C ILE A 261 22.13 13.75 -19.55
N MET A 262 23.35 13.61 -20.08
CA MET A 262 23.63 13.17 -21.46
C MET A 262 24.07 11.70 -21.47
N ASP A 263 24.03 11.05 -22.61
CA ASP A 263 24.74 9.80 -22.94
C ASP A 263 24.38 8.57 -22.04
N PHE A 264 23.11 8.40 -21.66
CA PHE A 264 22.66 7.21 -20.94
C PHE A 264 22.90 5.92 -21.73
N GLY A 265 23.50 4.92 -21.08
CA GLY A 265 23.61 3.55 -21.58
C GLY A 265 24.64 3.31 -22.68
N LEU A 266 25.24 4.35 -23.24
CA LEU A 266 26.18 4.20 -24.38
C LEU A 266 27.56 3.64 -23.98
N ALA A 267 27.91 3.68 -22.70
CA ALA A 267 29.24 3.30 -22.19
C ALA A 267 29.46 1.78 -22.10
N ALA A 268 28.44 0.97 -21.97
CA ALA A 268 28.58 -0.50 -21.85
C ALA A 268 29.26 -1.18 -23.02
N MET A 269 29.49 -0.47 -24.10
CA MET A 269 30.06 -0.97 -25.34
C MET A 269 31.49 -0.54 -25.57
N ALA A 270 31.97 0.45 -24.81
CA ALA A 270 33.37 0.88 -24.87
C ALA A 270 34.30 -0.01 -24.05
N ASP A 271 33.77 -0.73 -23.03
CA ASP A 271 34.56 -1.57 -22.12
C ASP A 271 35.19 -2.82 -22.77
N GLN A 272 34.83 -3.13 -24.02
CA GLN A 272 35.46 -4.23 -24.77
C GLN A 272 36.59 -3.77 -25.72
N LEU A 273 36.81 -2.47 -25.83
CA LEU A 273 37.88 -1.91 -26.64
C LEU A 273 39.02 -1.42 -25.73
N GLU A 274 39.96 -2.30 -25.47
CA GLU A 274 41.29 -2.09 -24.89
C GLU A 274 41.40 -1.34 -23.55
N VAL A 275 41.70 -2.10 -22.52
CA VAL A 275 42.03 -1.71 -21.13
C VAL A 275 43.25 -0.76 -21.02
N ASN A 276 43.88 -0.37 -22.12
CA ASN A 276 45.18 0.25 -22.10
C ASN A 276 45.24 1.79 -22.23
N ASP A 277 44.13 2.51 -22.38
CA ASP A 277 44.22 3.97 -22.53
C ASP A 277 43.66 4.75 -21.32
N VAL A 278 44.45 4.84 -20.26
CA VAL A 278 44.18 5.62 -19.03
C VAL A 278 44.07 7.14 -19.29
N ARG A 279 44.32 7.60 -20.51
CA ARG A 279 44.31 9.03 -20.87
C ARG A 279 42.91 9.61 -21.11
N SER A 280 41.84 8.80 -21.11
CA SER A 280 40.48 9.29 -21.41
C SER A 280 39.66 9.76 -20.21
N GLY A 281 40.18 9.83 -18.99
CA GLY A 281 39.52 10.46 -17.82
C GLY A 281 38.38 9.68 -17.19
N THR A 282 37.90 8.59 -17.79
CA THR A 282 36.73 7.81 -17.34
C THR A 282 36.94 7.05 -16.01
N PRO A 283 38.13 6.46 -15.72
CA PRO A 283 38.37 5.71 -14.49
C PRO A 283 38.19 6.51 -13.19
N ALA A 284 38.36 7.83 -13.25
CA ALA A 284 38.23 8.71 -12.08
C ALA A 284 36.84 8.69 -11.44
N TYR A 285 35.80 8.44 -12.24
CA TYR A 285 34.38 8.40 -11.75
C TYR A 285 33.78 7.00 -11.62
N MET A 286 34.54 5.95 -11.95
CA MET A 286 34.08 4.56 -11.84
C MET A 286 33.96 4.14 -10.38
N ALA A 287 32.93 3.36 -10.05
CA ALA A 287 32.78 2.76 -8.74
C ALA A 287 33.82 1.63 -8.50
N PRO A 288 34.15 1.30 -7.24
CA PRO A 288 35.11 0.24 -6.91
C PRO A 288 34.79 -1.10 -7.58
N GLU A 289 33.52 -1.48 -7.62
CA GLU A 289 33.04 -2.70 -8.26
C GLU A 289 33.27 -2.70 -9.78
N GLN A 290 33.13 -1.54 -10.46
CA GLN A 290 33.40 -1.40 -11.90
C GLN A 290 34.91 -1.50 -12.20
N LEU A 291 35.72 -0.86 -11.36
CA LEU A 291 37.17 -0.99 -11.46
C LEU A 291 37.67 -2.43 -11.21
N ALA A 292 36.92 -3.20 -10.44
CA ALA A 292 37.13 -4.63 -10.18
C ALA A 292 36.58 -5.53 -11.30
N GLY A 293 36.04 -4.98 -12.39
CA GLY A 293 35.51 -5.72 -13.54
C GLY A 293 34.15 -6.35 -13.29
N LYS A 294 33.39 -5.90 -12.26
CA LYS A 294 32.03 -6.34 -12.03
C LYS A 294 31.04 -5.49 -12.82
N ASP A 295 29.86 -6.05 -13.06
CA ASP A 295 28.78 -5.32 -13.74
C ASP A 295 28.37 -4.06 -12.97
N ALA A 296 28.10 -2.97 -13.71
CA ALA A 296 27.57 -1.74 -13.15
C ALA A 296 26.15 -1.94 -12.62
N THR A 297 25.86 -1.31 -11.50
CA THR A 297 24.56 -1.35 -10.83
C THR A 297 24.03 0.07 -10.58
N LYS A 298 22.80 0.20 -10.04
CA LYS A 298 22.31 1.49 -9.57
C LYS A 298 23.24 2.12 -8.53
N GLN A 299 23.83 1.31 -7.67
CA GLN A 299 24.77 1.76 -6.65
C GLN A 299 26.09 2.27 -7.26
N SER A 300 26.49 1.75 -8.41
CA SER A 300 27.66 2.26 -9.15
C SER A 300 27.40 3.67 -9.69
N ASP A 301 26.20 3.92 -10.24
CA ASP A 301 25.80 5.27 -10.67
C ASP A 301 25.70 6.24 -9.47
N LEU A 302 25.24 5.76 -8.30
CA LEU A 302 25.18 6.59 -7.08
C LEU A 302 26.56 6.93 -6.52
N TYR A 303 27.53 6.03 -6.67
CA TYR A 303 28.92 6.32 -6.33
C TYR A 303 29.49 7.40 -7.24
N ALA A 304 29.28 7.28 -8.56
CA ALA A 304 29.67 8.29 -9.53
C ALA A 304 28.98 9.64 -9.26
N LEU A 305 27.69 9.64 -8.89
CA LEU A 305 26.98 10.84 -8.43
C LEU A 305 27.69 11.45 -7.21
N GLY A 306 28.10 10.64 -6.23
CA GLY A 306 28.85 11.10 -5.07
C GLY A 306 30.15 11.82 -5.43
N LEU A 307 30.89 11.29 -6.40
CA LEU A 307 32.12 11.92 -6.92
C LEU A 307 31.83 13.26 -7.63
N VAL A 308 30.76 13.30 -8.43
CA VAL A 308 30.33 14.54 -9.10
C VAL A 308 29.90 15.58 -8.09
N LEU A 309 29.14 15.20 -7.07
CA LEU A 309 28.71 16.10 -5.99
C LEU A 309 29.91 16.60 -5.18
N TYR A 310 30.86 15.72 -4.88
CA TYR A 310 32.09 16.12 -4.18
C TYR A 310 32.83 17.23 -4.99
N GLU A 311 33.07 17.03 -6.29
CA GLU A 311 33.70 18.00 -7.14
C GLU A 311 32.89 19.29 -7.31
N LEU A 312 31.56 19.16 -7.45
CA LEU A 312 30.63 20.29 -7.58
C LEU A 312 30.73 21.28 -6.41
N PHE A 313 30.85 20.76 -5.19
CA PHE A 313 30.88 21.58 -3.98
C PHE A 313 32.28 21.99 -3.56
N THR A 314 33.30 21.12 -3.76
CA THR A 314 34.66 21.40 -3.30
C THR A 314 35.51 22.03 -4.39
N GLY A 315 35.16 21.87 -5.65
CA GLY A 315 35.98 22.24 -6.81
C GLY A 315 37.20 21.35 -7.00
N LYS A 316 37.29 20.22 -6.26
CA LYS A 316 38.40 19.26 -6.36
C LYS A 316 37.87 17.86 -6.54
N ALA A 317 38.64 17.02 -7.29
CA ALA A 317 38.34 15.61 -7.36
C ALA A 317 38.49 14.93 -5.99
N ALA A 318 37.60 13.99 -5.64
CA ALA A 318 37.66 13.26 -4.36
C ALA A 318 38.91 12.37 -4.25
N PHE A 319 39.43 11.89 -5.40
CA PHE A 319 40.63 11.08 -5.51
C PHE A 319 41.44 11.55 -6.71
N GLU A 320 42.72 11.76 -6.52
CA GLU A 320 43.65 12.11 -7.60
C GLU A 320 44.67 10.98 -7.76
N ALA A 321 44.69 10.33 -8.92
CA ALA A 321 45.63 9.28 -9.26
C ALA A 321 45.98 9.31 -10.76
N LYS A 322 47.13 8.77 -11.10
CA LYS A 322 47.61 8.75 -12.49
C LYS A 322 47.37 7.42 -13.20
N THR A 323 47.10 6.34 -12.43
CA THR A 323 46.85 4.98 -12.95
C THR A 323 45.66 4.35 -12.30
N VAL A 324 45.03 3.36 -12.97
CA VAL A 324 43.90 2.60 -12.42
C VAL A 324 44.28 1.88 -11.13
N GLU A 325 45.48 1.32 -11.06
CA GLU A 325 46.03 0.62 -9.90
C GLU A 325 46.17 1.57 -8.69
N GLU A 326 46.59 2.82 -8.96
CA GLU A 326 46.70 3.84 -7.93
C GLU A 326 45.32 4.26 -7.41
N PHE A 327 44.32 4.40 -8.30
CA PHE A 327 42.91 4.62 -7.90
C PHE A 327 42.39 3.50 -7.02
N LEU A 328 42.63 2.23 -7.38
CA LEU A 328 42.21 1.08 -6.59
C LEU A 328 42.86 1.10 -5.21
N ARG A 329 44.15 1.37 -5.14
CA ARG A 329 44.90 1.46 -3.87
C ARG A 329 44.38 2.61 -2.99
N LEU A 330 44.20 3.81 -3.55
CA LEU A 330 43.73 4.98 -2.81
C LEU A 330 42.32 4.75 -2.24
N ARG A 331 41.41 4.21 -3.04
CA ARG A 331 40.04 3.94 -2.62
C ARG A 331 39.91 2.78 -1.62
N ALA A 332 40.85 1.83 -1.63
CA ALA A 332 40.91 0.76 -0.65
C ALA A 332 41.61 1.16 0.65
N ALA A 333 42.56 2.10 0.58
CA ALA A 333 43.40 2.46 1.72
C ALA A 333 42.90 3.69 2.50
N GLN A 334 42.15 4.59 1.86
CA GLN A 334 41.73 5.85 2.49
C GLN A 334 40.32 6.23 2.06
N PRO A 335 39.45 6.65 3.02
CA PRO A 335 38.18 7.29 2.70
C PRO A 335 38.46 8.63 1.98
N ALA A 336 37.49 9.12 1.21
CA ALA A 336 37.55 10.43 0.61
C ALA A 336 37.80 11.52 1.69
N THR A 337 38.60 12.52 1.37
CA THR A 337 38.82 13.66 2.26
C THR A 337 37.48 14.29 2.60
N THR A 338 37.22 14.51 3.89
CA THR A 338 35.95 15.05 4.39
C THR A 338 35.72 16.44 3.77
N PRO A 339 34.60 16.67 3.05
CA PRO A 339 34.35 17.96 2.37
C PRO A 339 34.45 19.18 3.28
N SER A 340 34.06 19.08 4.56
CA SER A 340 34.16 20.19 5.55
C SER A 340 35.59 20.64 5.83
N THR A 341 36.60 19.80 5.59
CA THR A 341 38.01 20.20 5.71
C THR A 341 38.45 21.14 4.56
N LEU A 342 37.76 21.09 3.44
CA LEU A 342 38.00 21.96 2.30
C LEU A 342 37.06 23.17 2.30
N ILE A 343 35.85 22.97 2.71
CA ILE A 343 34.75 23.96 2.73
C ILE A 343 34.05 23.94 4.10
N PRO A 344 34.46 24.78 5.06
CA PRO A 344 33.91 24.77 6.40
C PRO A 344 32.37 24.96 6.45
N ASP A 345 31.81 25.70 5.51
CA ASP A 345 30.38 26.06 5.45
C ASP A 345 29.49 25.04 4.74
N ILE A 346 30.01 23.86 4.33
CA ILE A 346 29.25 22.88 3.54
C ILE A 346 28.02 22.30 4.27
N GLY A 347 28.00 22.37 5.57
CA GLY A 347 26.91 21.86 6.41
C GLY A 347 26.91 20.31 6.54
N PRO A 348 26.60 19.78 7.72
CA PRO A 348 26.77 18.36 8.04
C PRO A 348 25.85 17.41 7.24
N ARG A 349 24.65 17.89 6.83
CA ARG A 349 23.72 17.07 6.02
C ARG A 349 24.23 16.84 4.61
N LEU A 350 24.72 17.88 3.95
CA LEU A 350 25.25 17.80 2.59
C LEU A 350 26.52 16.94 2.57
N GLU A 351 27.42 17.14 3.53
CA GLU A 351 28.60 16.31 3.70
C GLU A 351 28.25 14.84 3.88
N SER A 352 27.32 14.53 4.79
CA SER A 352 26.85 13.16 5.01
C SER A 352 26.24 12.53 3.76
N ALA A 353 25.49 13.31 2.95
CA ALA A 353 24.92 12.81 1.69
C ALA A 353 26.01 12.41 0.71
N ILE A 354 27.05 13.24 0.54
CA ILE A 354 28.19 12.99 -0.34
C ILE A 354 28.96 11.76 0.14
N LEU A 355 29.36 11.71 1.41
CA LEU A 355 30.18 10.63 1.95
C LEU A 355 29.45 9.28 1.90
N ARG A 356 28.13 9.24 2.16
CA ARG A 356 27.34 8.01 2.02
C ARG A 356 27.27 7.49 0.59
N CYS A 357 27.30 8.35 -0.41
CA CYS A 357 27.41 7.90 -1.80
C CYS A 357 28.80 7.28 -2.09
N LEU A 358 29.83 7.75 -1.42
CA LEU A 358 31.24 7.33 -1.62
C LEU A 358 31.63 6.11 -0.77
N GLU A 359 30.67 5.44 -0.10
CA GLU A 359 30.95 4.21 0.62
C GLU A 359 31.51 3.13 -0.32
N PRO A 360 32.65 2.49 0.04
CA PRO A 360 33.23 1.44 -0.78
C PRO A 360 32.29 0.24 -0.96
N ASP A 361 31.61 -0.17 0.12
CA ASP A 361 30.60 -1.21 0.07
C ASP A 361 29.30 -0.66 -0.54
N SER A 362 28.89 -1.21 -1.69
CA SER A 362 27.68 -0.82 -2.39
C SER A 362 26.40 -0.97 -1.55
N ALA A 363 26.39 -1.89 -0.57
CA ALA A 363 25.24 -2.11 0.32
C ALA A 363 25.07 -0.99 1.37
N GLN A 364 26.11 -0.23 1.67
CA GLN A 364 26.07 0.90 2.61
C GLN A 364 25.68 2.22 1.94
N ARG A 365 25.68 2.26 0.61
CA ARG A 365 25.27 3.44 -0.15
C ARG A 365 23.75 3.65 -0.06
N PRO A 366 23.26 4.88 -0.33
CA PRO A 366 21.83 5.13 -0.46
C PRO A 366 21.17 4.14 -1.43
N ALA A 367 19.95 3.71 -1.14
CA ALA A 367 19.28 2.70 -1.97
C ALA A 367 18.82 3.22 -3.34
N SER A 368 18.66 4.55 -3.46
CA SER A 368 18.25 5.23 -4.70
C SER A 368 18.78 6.66 -4.78
N ALA A 369 18.77 7.24 -5.98
CA ALA A 369 19.10 8.66 -6.18
C ALA A 369 18.13 9.60 -5.43
N LEU A 370 16.90 9.17 -5.21
CA LEU A 370 15.93 9.93 -4.41
C LEU A 370 16.27 9.94 -2.92
N ASP A 371 16.83 8.85 -2.40
CA ASP A 371 17.34 8.85 -1.02
C ASP A 371 18.51 9.83 -0.86
N VAL A 372 19.33 9.99 -1.91
CA VAL A 372 20.36 11.05 -1.93
C VAL A 372 19.70 12.43 -1.91
N ALA A 373 18.70 12.67 -2.76
CA ALA A 373 17.99 13.95 -2.81
C ALA A 373 17.33 14.31 -1.47
N ALA A 374 16.80 13.32 -0.76
CA ALA A 374 16.19 13.49 0.57
C ALA A 374 17.22 13.87 1.67
N LEU A 375 18.49 13.50 1.49
CA LEU A 375 19.56 13.88 2.41
C LEU A 375 20.05 15.32 2.16
N LEU A 376 19.81 15.89 0.97
CA LEU A 376 20.24 17.26 0.65
C LEU A 376 19.43 18.30 1.44
N PRO A 377 20.04 19.41 1.88
CA PRO A 377 19.35 20.47 2.62
C PRO A 377 18.15 21.05 1.85
N GLY A 378 16.98 21.16 2.49
CA GLY A 378 15.77 21.78 1.93
C GLY A 378 15.04 20.99 0.83
N GLY A 379 15.40 19.76 0.56
CA GLY A 379 14.78 18.94 -0.47
C GLY A 379 13.57 18.13 0.01
N ASP A 380 12.42 18.39 -0.58
CA ASP A 380 11.29 17.46 -0.60
C ASP A 380 10.97 17.14 -2.07
N PRO A 381 11.54 16.04 -2.62
CA PRO A 381 11.30 15.64 -4.01
C PRO A 381 9.82 15.41 -4.32
N LEU A 382 9.04 15.09 -3.28
CA LEU A 382 7.62 14.92 -3.39
C LEU A 382 6.90 16.25 -3.59
N ALA A 383 7.27 17.29 -2.82
CA ALA A 383 6.71 18.64 -2.97
C ALA A 383 7.04 19.22 -4.35
N GLU A 384 8.24 18.98 -4.85
CA GLU A 384 8.67 19.44 -6.18
C GLU A 384 7.88 18.77 -7.32
N ALA A 385 7.73 17.44 -7.29
CA ALA A 385 6.93 16.71 -8.28
C ALA A 385 5.46 17.15 -8.27
N LEU A 386 4.90 17.41 -7.07
CA LEU A 386 3.52 17.89 -6.93
C LEU A 386 3.36 19.33 -7.45
N ALA A 387 4.34 20.20 -7.20
CA ALA A 387 4.33 21.58 -7.72
C ALA A 387 4.44 21.61 -9.25
N ALA A 388 5.19 20.68 -9.84
CA ALA A 388 5.25 20.49 -11.30
C ALA A 388 3.96 19.91 -11.91
N GLY A 389 2.97 19.53 -11.08
CA GLY A 389 1.72 18.91 -11.54
C GLY A 389 1.87 17.46 -12.00
N GLU A 390 3.03 16.85 -11.77
CA GLU A 390 3.32 15.47 -12.11
C GLU A 390 2.71 14.48 -11.09
N THR A 391 2.50 13.23 -11.51
CA THR A 391 2.17 12.16 -10.57
C THR A 391 3.49 11.57 -10.05
N PRO A 392 3.85 11.75 -8.76
CA PRO A 392 5.12 11.28 -8.23
C PRO A 392 5.29 9.77 -8.46
N SER A 393 6.51 9.27 -8.69
CA SER A 393 6.73 7.82 -8.80
C SER A 393 6.57 7.13 -7.42
N PRO A 394 6.30 5.82 -7.36
CA PRO A 394 6.25 5.09 -6.09
C PRO A 394 7.53 5.23 -5.27
N GLU A 395 8.70 5.32 -5.94
CA GLU A 395 10.00 5.52 -5.30
C GLU A 395 10.11 6.90 -4.67
N ILE A 396 9.63 7.97 -5.36
CA ILE A 396 9.59 9.33 -4.80
C ILE A 396 8.74 9.35 -3.53
N VAL A 397 7.58 8.72 -3.57
CA VAL A 397 6.69 8.64 -2.40
C VAL A 397 7.32 7.81 -1.27
N ALA A 398 7.99 6.71 -1.59
CA ALA A 398 8.68 5.87 -0.60
C ALA A 398 9.89 6.59 0.04
N ALA A 399 10.59 7.45 -0.73
CA ALA A 399 11.72 8.25 -0.24
C ALA A 399 11.25 9.48 0.56
N ALA A 400 10.07 10.03 0.24
CA ALA A 400 9.50 11.19 0.87
C ALA A 400 8.93 10.90 2.27
N GLY A 401 8.64 11.95 3.00
CA GLY A 401 7.97 11.91 4.29
C GLY A 401 8.90 12.06 5.48
N PRO A 402 8.32 12.22 6.67
CA PRO A 402 9.08 12.53 7.87
C PRO A 402 10.06 11.39 8.20
N THR A 403 11.32 11.78 8.34
CA THR A 403 12.37 10.91 8.87
C THR A 403 12.32 10.83 10.41
N HIS A 404 11.33 11.50 11.01
CA HIS A 404 11.24 11.62 12.46
C HIS A 404 10.74 10.31 13.07
N VAL A 405 11.62 9.72 13.81
CA VAL A 405 11.40 8.62 14.76
C VAL A 405 10.40 9.07 15.81
N LEU A 406 9.54 8.16 16.27
CA LEU A 406 8.62 8.46 17.36
C LEU A 406 9.40 8.85 18.62
N SER A 407 9.02 9.94 19.29
CA SER A 407 9.66 10.25 20.57
C SER A 407 9.42 9.09 21.55
N PRO A 408 10.42 8.67 22.32
CA PRO A 408 10.28 7.54 23.25
C PRO A 408 9.10 7.73 24.22
N ARG A 409 8.81 8.97 24.62
CA ARG A 409 7.67 9.31 25.49
C ARG A 409 6.33 9.01 24.84
N LEU A 410 6.18 9.31 23.55
CA LEU A 410 4.93 9.03 22.82
C LEU A 410 4.79 7.53 22.54
N ALA A 411 5.87 6.85 22.18
CA ALA A 411 5.86 5.40 21.97
C ALA A 411 5.49 4.64 23.25
N THR A 412 6.08 5.02 24.40
CA THR A 412 5.72 4.45 25.70
C THR A 412 4.29 4.78 26.11
N GLY A 413 3.79 5.98 25.79
CA GLY A 413 2.40 6.35 26.01
C GLY A 413 1.43 5.46 25.22
N LEU A 414 1.72 5.18 23.93
CA LEU A 414 0.93 4.27 23.10
C LEU A 414 0.99 2.84 23.65
N LEU A 415 2.17 2.35 24.02
CA LEU A 415 2.32 1.03 24.61
C LEU A 415 1.52 0.90 25.92
N ALA A 416 1.58 1.91 26.79
CA ALA A 416 0.81 1.94 28.02
C ALA A 416 -0.71 1.96 27.72
N ALA A 417 -1.17 2.75 26.75
CA ALA A 417 -2.56 2.78 26.33
C ALA A 417 -3.04 1.41 25.81
N ILE A 418 -2.23 0.73 25.00
CA ILE A 418 -2.52 -0.64 24.54
C ILE A 418 -2.63 -1.59 25.73
N ALA A 419 -1.65 -1.59 26.63
CA ALA A 419 -1.61 -2.48 27.79
C ALA A 419 -2.81 -2.25 28.73
N VAL A 420 -3.11 -1.00 29.09
CA VAL A 420 -4.27 -0.65 29.93
C VAL A 420 -5.58 -1.05 29.27
N SER A 421 -5.72 -0.77 27.97
CA SER A 421 -6.94 -1.14 27.25
C SER A 421 -7.10 -2.66 27.15
N LEU A 422 -6.03 -3.44 26.92
CA LEU A 422 -6.10 -4.90 26.92
C LEU A 422 -6.49 -5.45 28.29
N VAL A 423 -5.88 -4.94 29.37
CA VAL A 423 -6.24 -5.33 30.73
C VAL A 423 -7.72 -5.03 31.02
N THR A 424 -8.20 -3.85 30.60
CA THR A 424 -9.61 -3.46 30.73
C THR A 424 -10.53 -4.38 29.92
N VAL A 425 -10.15 -4.71 28.70
CA VAL A 425 -10.89 -5.69 27.86
C VAL A 425 -11.01 -7.01 28.59
N PHE A 426 -9.91 -7.57 29.12
CA PHE A 426 -9.92 -8.82 29.88
C PHE A 426 -10.81 -8.75 31.12
N TRP A 427 -10.74 -7.65 31.85
CA TRP A 427 -11.60 -7.45 33.02
C TRP A 427 -13.09 -7.38 32.67
N LEU A 428 -13.41 -6.75 31.53
CA LEU A 428 -14.79 -6.63 31.04
C LEU A 428 -15.31 -7.88 30.34
N THR A 429 -14.43 -8.74 29.80
CA THR A 429 -14.79 -9.86 28.91
C THR A 429 -15.87 -10.79 29.49
N GLY A 430 -15.77 -11.14 30.79
CA GLY A 430 -16.79 -11.98 31.46
C GLY A 430 -18.19 -11.35 31.55
N ARG A 431 -18.29 -10.02 31.35
CA ARG A 431 -19.57 -9.28 31.45
C ARG A 431 -20.04 -8.80 30.06
N SER A 432 -19.13 -8.58 29.14
CA SER A 432 -19.41 -7.97 27.85
C SER A 432 -19.61 -8.98 26.72
N GLN A 433 -19.20 -10.23 26.90
CA GLN A 433 -19.35 -11.29 25.89
C GLN A 433 -20.26 -12.41 26.41
N MET A 434 -21.30 -12.70 25.66
CA MET A 434 -22.27 -13.76 26.00
C MET A 434 -21.62 -15.14 26.11
N LEU A 435 -20.66 -15.42 25.21
CA LEU A 435 -19.99 -16.73 25.14
C LEU A 435 -19.22 -17.07 26.43
N ASN A 436 -18.66 -16.06 27.10
CA ASN A 436 -17.95 -16.24 28.37
C ASN A 436 -18.86 -16.47 29.57
N GLN A 437 -20.16 -16.37 29.36
CA GLN A 437 -21.19 -16.61 30.40
C GLN A 437 -21.85 -17.96 30.21
N LEU A 438 -21.56 -18.66 29.10
CA LEU A 438 -22.08 -20.00 28.84
C LEU A 438 -21.25 -21.07 29.56
N PRO A 439 -21.90 -22.13 30.11
CA PRO A 439 -21.19 -23.28 30.67
C PRO A 439 -20.65 -24.18 29.52
N LEU A 440 -19.43 -23.91 29.03
CA LEU A 440 -18.80 -24.69 27.99
C LEU A 440 -17.90 -25.79 28.63
N GLU A 441 -18.51 -26.77 29.26
CA GLU A 441 -17.76 -27.79 30.01
C GLU A 441 -17.04 -28.78 29.11
N TYR A 442 -17.66 -29.18 27.99
CA TYR A 442 -17.10 -30.21 27.12
C TYR A 442 -16.37 -29.64 25.90
N PRO A 443 -15.16 -30.11 25.61
CA PRO A 443 -14.49 -29.80 24.36
C PRO A 443 -15.19 -30.46 23.15
N PRO A 444 -14.98 -29.95 21.94
CA PRO A 444 -15.67 -30.42 20.74
C PRO A 444 -15.45 -31.91 20.45
N GLU A 445 -14.31 -32.45 20.82
CA GLU A 445 -13.99 -33.88 20.62
C GLU A 445 -14.88 -34.78 21.48
N VAL A 446 -15.19 -34.37 22.72
CA VAL A 446 -16.10 -35.10 23.63
C VAL A 446 -17.52 -35.04 23.11
N LEU A 447 -17.98 -33.86 22.66
CA LEU A 447 -19.30 -33.71 22.05
C LEU A 447 -19.43 -34.53 20.77
N ALA A 448 -18.36 -34.58 19.94
CA ALA A 448 -18.34 -35.42 18.74
C ALA A 448 -18.43 -36.92 19.07
N GLU A 449 -17.78 -37.40 20.13
CA GLU A 449 -17.92 -38.81 20.56
C GLU A 449 -19.35 -39.11 21.06
N ARG A 450 -19.92 -38.20 21.85
CA ARG A 450 -21.31 -38.30 22.27
C ARG A 450 -22.30 -38.29 21.10
N ALA A 451 -22.06 -37.48 20.09
CA ALA A 451 -22.84 -37.51 18.85
C ALA A 451 -22.74 -38.86 18.12
N ARG A 452 -21.50 -39.45 18.05
CA ARG A 452 -21.29 -40.79 17.49
C ARG A 452 -22.01 -41.88 18.26
N GLU A 453 -22.07 -41.79 19.60
CA GLU A 453 -22.85 -42.71 20.43
C GLU A 453 -24.33 -42.64 20.09
N ILE A 454 -24.90 -41.45 19.96
CA ILE A 454 -26.28 -41.22 19.55
C ILE A 454 -26.56 -41.79 18.15
N VAL A 455 -25.65 -41.55 17.20
CA VAL A 455 -25.75 -42.14 15.83
C VAL A 455 -25.78 -43.66 15.88
N ARG A 456 -24.91 -44.30 16.67
CA ARG A 456 -24.89 -45.76 16.85
C ARG A 456 -26.14 -46.27 17.50
N ALA A 457 -26.63 -45.58 18.55
CA ALA A 457 -27.87 -45.94 19.27
C ALA A 457 -29.11 -45.80 18.36
N ALA A 458 -29.13 -44.84 17.45
CA ALA A 458 -30.18 -44.64 16.45
C ALA A 458 -30.20 -45.69 15.33
N GLY A 459 -29.27 -46.67 15.36
CA GLY A 459 -29.23 -47.79 14.41
C GLY A 459 -28.25 -47.62 13.24
N TYR A 460 -27.45 -46.55 13.19
CA TYR A 460 -26.45 -46.30 12.18
C TYR A 460 -25.09 -46.83 12.69
N LYS A 461 -24.82 -48.12 12.49
CA LYS A 461 -23.65 -48.84 13.04
C LYS A 461 -22.43 -48.79 12.14
N GLU A 462 -22.60 -48.31 10.92
CA GLU A 462 -21.51 -48.21 9.95
C GLU A 462 -20.47 -47.17 10.41
N ARG A 463 -19.17 -47.50 10.19
CA ARG A 463 -18.12 -46.56 10.48
C ARG A 463 -18.24 -45.37 9.50
N ALA A 464 -18.17 -44.14 9.98
CA ALA A 464 -18.11 -42.99 9.12
C ALA A 464 -16.91 -43.11 8.16
N ALA A 465 -17.15 -42.93 6.86
CA ALA A 465 -16.06 -42.71 5.89
C ALA A 465 -15.50 -41.29 6.11
N ASP A 466 -16.39 -40.35 6.51
CA ASP A 466 -16.02 -38.97 6.82
C ASP A 466 -16.95 -38.36 7.87
N SER A 467 -16.45 -37.36 8.60
CA SER A 467 -17.25 -36.65 9.64
C SER A 467 -16.75 -35.23 9.84
N ALA A 468 -17.67 -34.31 10.03
CA ALA A 468 -17.40 -32.91 10.35
C ALA A 468 -18.18 -32.46 11.57
N PHE A 469 -17.67 -31.47 12.29
CA PHE A 469 -18.34 -30.87 13.42
C PHE A 469 -18.01 -29.39 13.59
N GLY A 470 -18.83 -28.70 14.34
CA GLY A 470 -18.62 -27.30 14.64
C GLY A 470 -19.64 -26.76 15.66
N PHE A 471 -19.52 -25.47 15.92
CA PHE A 471 -20.45 -24.74 16.75
C PHE A 471 -21.19 -23.69 15.93
N GLU A 472 -22.44 -23.43 16.27
CA GLU A 472 -23.27 -22.38 15.70
C GLU A 472 -24.02 -21.64 16.78
N SER A 473 -24.22 -20.32 16.58
CA SER A 473 -24.99 -19.50 17.50
C SER A 473 -26.37 -19.20 16.94
N ASP A 474 -27.40 -19.37 17.77
CA ASP A 474 -28.80 -19.08 17.42
C ASP A 474 -29.16 -17.64 17.82
N SER A 475 -29.15 -16.73 16.86
CA SER A 475 -29.54 -15.34 17.05
C SER A 475 -31.02 -15.18 17.36
N ARG A 476 -31.86 -16.16 16.96
CA ARG A 476 -33.28 -16.18 17.20
C ARG A 476 -33.59 -16.37 18.68
N TYR A 477 -32.81 -17.20 19.39
CA TYR A 477 -32.85 -17.34 20.84
C TYR A 477 -32.70 -15.98 21.53
N VAL A 478 -31.67 -15.23 21.13
CA VAL A 478 -31.38 -13.93 21.74
C VAL A 478 -32.53 -12.95 21.53
N ARG A 479 -33.06 -12.90 20.31
CA ARG A 479 -34.18 -12.03 19.93
C ARG A 479 -35.45 -12.38 20.70
N TYR A 480 -35.78 -13.66 20.78
CA TYR A 480 -36.98 -14.12 21.50
C TYR A 480 -36.99 -13.68 22.97
N PHE A 481 -35.86 -13.88 23.67
CA PHE A 481 -35.79 -13.48 25.08
C PHE A 481 -35.66 -11.96 25.25
N ASP A 482 -35.05 -11.24 24.35
CA ASP A 482 -35.07 -9.76 24.39
C ASP A 482 -36.47 -9.18 24.24
N ASP A 483 -37.30 -9.77 23.37
CA ASP A 483 -38.70 -9.36 23.15
C ASP A 483 -39.64 -9.75 24.32
N THR A 484 -39.33 -10.86 24.97
CA THR A 484 -40.19 -11.38 26.02
C THR A 484 -39.84 -10.88 27.43
N LEU A 485 -38.58 -10.44 27.65
CA LEU A 485 -38.17 -9.96 28.97
C LEU A 485 -38.62 -8.51 29.20
N ALA A 486 -39.68 -8.36 29.99
CA ALA A 486 -40.13 -7.08 30.56
C ALA A 486 -39.46 -6.83 31.93
N GLY A 487 -39.28 -5.56 32.32
CA GLY A 487 -38.77 -5.20 33.62
C GLY A 487 -37.61 -4.22 33.66
N SER A 488 -37.09 -3.92 34.87
CA SER A 488 -35.95 -3.03 35.07
C SER A 488 -34.65 -3.62 34.51
N GLN A 489 -33.64 -2.78 34.29
CA GLN A 489 -32.29 -3.26 33.85
C GLN A 489 -31.69 -4.28 34.82
N ARG A 490 -31.97 -4.18 36.10
CA ARG A 490 -31.50 -5.10 37.14
C ARG A 490 -32.14 -6.47 36.99
N ASP A 491 -33.47 -6.50 36.82
CA ASP A 491 -34.22 -7.74 36.66
C ASP A 491 -33.83 -8.46 35.38
N ARG A 492 -33.63 -7.71 34.29
CA ARG A 492 -33.14 -8.24 33.04
C ARG A 492 -31.75 -8.88 33.16
N ARG A 493 -30.88 -8.28 33.96
CA ARG A 493 -29.54 -8.83 34.19
C ARG A 493 -29.59 -10.17 34.90
N GLU A 494 -30.36 -10.25 36.00
CA GLU A 494 -30.50 -11.48 36.78
C GLU A 494 -31.12 -12.59 35.93
N THR A 495 -32.16 -12.26 35.14
CA THR A 495 -32.82 -13.20 34.23
C THR A 495 -31.86 -13.68 33.12
N TRP A 496 -31.10 -12.77 32.43
CA TRP A 496 -30.14 -13.17 31.42
C TRP A 496 -29.05 -14.06 32.00
N THR A 497 -28.50 -13.74 33.15
CA THR A 497 -27.49 -14.56 33.81
C THR A 497 -28.04 -15.95 34.14
N SER A 498 -29.31 -16.05 34.58
CA SER A 498 -29.97 -17.32 34.80
C SER A 498 -30.22 -18.10 33.51
N LEU A 499 -30.64 -17.43 32.44
CA LEU A 499 -30.90 -18.06 31.14
C LEU A 499 -29.62 -18.62 30.51
N LEU A 500 -28.52 -17.87 30.56
CA LEU A 500 -27.23 -18.28 29.95
C LEU A 500 -26.54 -19.39 30.75
N SER A 501 -26.86 -19.55 32.04
CA SER A 501 -26.30 -20.61 32.88
C SER A 501 -27.05 -21.94 32.77
N ARG A 502 -28.18 -22.02 32.04
CA ARG A 502 -29.04 -23.19 31.90
C ARG A 502 -29.25 -23.54 30.42
N SER A 503 -29.66 -24.81 30.18
CA SER A 503 -30.19 -25.21 28.88
C SER A 503 -31.64 -24.75 28.74
N PRO A 504 -32.09 -24.38 27.52
CA PRO A 504 -31.37 -24.46 26.25
C PRO A 504 -30.36 -23.34 26.07
N SER A 505 -29.21 -23.62 25.48
CA SER A 505 -28.13 -22.67 25.19
C SER A 505 -28.35 -21.95 23.85
N PRO A 506 -27.95 -20.67 23.70
CA PRO A 506 -27.90 -20.01 22.39
C PRO A 506 -26.79 -20.56 21.48
N LEU A 507 -25.91 -21.41 21.98
CA LEU A 507 -24.89 -22.09 21.23
C LEU A 507 -25.26 -23.55 21.01
N THR A 508 -25.12 -24.06 19.77
CA THR A 508 -25.40 -25.43 19.38
C THR A 508 -24.14 -26.06 18.80
N PHE A 509 -23.78 -27.25 19.26
CA PHE A 509 -22.78 -28.09 18.64
C PHE A 509 -23.44 -28.96 17.56
N TRP A 510 -22.87 -29.04 16.37
CA TRP A 510 -23.35 -29.92 15.32
C TRP A 510 -22.28 -30.92 14.90
N TYR A 511 -22.70 -32.11 14.52
CA TYR A 511 -21.87 -33.20 14.03
C TYR A 511 -22.56 -33.87 12.85
N ILE A 512 -21.79 -34.00 11.73
CA ILE A 512 -22.23 -34.74 10.55
C ILE A 512 -21.43 -36.04 10.47
N HIS A 513 -22.16 -37.15 10.34
CA HIS A 513 -21.65 -38.49 10.06
C HIS A 513 -22.01 -38.87 8.64
N SER A 514 -21.07 -39.27 7.81
CA SER A 514 -21.30 -39.65 6.41
C SER A 514 -20.63 -40.96 6.05
N ALA A 515 -21.32 -41.79 5.30
CA ALA A 515 -20.79 -43.03 4.72
C ALA A 515 -19.92 -42.80 3.47
N SER A 516 -19.85 -41.57 2.98
CA SER A 516 -19.03 -41.13 1.87
C SER A 516 -18.29 -39.83 2.19
N PRO A 517 -17.22 -39.47 1.46
CA PRO A 517 -16.51 -38.23 1.69
C PRO A 517 -17.45 -37.02 1.61
N LEU A 518 -17.37 -36.12 2.57
CA LEU A 518 -18.15 -34.88 2.61
C LEU A 518 -17.54 -33.87 1.67
N VAL A 519 -18.29 -33.42 0.68
CA VAL A 519 -17.87 -32.40 -0.27
C VAL A 519 -18.32 -31.03 0.25
N PRO A 520 -17.37 -30.11 0.56
CA PRO A 520 -17.75 -28.76 0.97
C PRO A 520 -18.50 -28.04 -0.16
N LEU A 521 -19.68 -27.53 0.13
CA LEU A 521 -20.39 -26.66 -0.81
C LEU A 521 -19.82 -25.25 -0.66
N THR A 522 -19.07 -24.81 -1.66
CA THR A 522 -18.51 -23.47 -1.69
C THR A 522 -19.58 -22.44 -2.07
N SER A 523 -20.22 -21.87 -1.09
CA SER A 523 -21.11 -20.70 -1.29
C SER A 523 -20.42 -19.39 -0.99
N GLY A 524 -19.21 -19.17 -1.52
CA GLY A 524 -18.46 -17.92 -1.41
C GLY A 524 -17.33 -17.93 -0.39
N LEU A 525 -16.73 -16.75 -0.16
CA LEU A 525 -15.61 -16.52 0.78
C LEU A 525 -15.91 -16.96 2.22
N ALA A 526 -17.18 -17.02 2.62
CA ALA A 526 -17.56 -17.34 3.99
C ALA A 526 -17.31 -18.81 4.36
N THR A 527 -17.38 -19.73 3.41
CA THR A 527 -17.28 -21.17 3.66
C THR A 527 -15.90 -21.76 3.42
N LEU A 528 -15.11 -21.18 2.49
CA LEU A 528 -13.70 -21.48 2.26
C LEU A 528 -13.31 -22.96 2.32
N GLY A 529 -14.14 -23.85 1.77
CA GLY A 529 -13.85 -25.29 1.75
C GLY A 529 -14.21 -26.01 3.05
N ARG A 530 -15.01 -25.42 3.91
CA ARG A 530 -15.56 -26.05 5.13
C ARG A 530 -16.86 -26.78 4.83
N VAL A 531 -17.05 -27.84 5.57
CA VAL A 531 -18.36 -28.46 5.72
C VAL A 531 -19.16 -27.61 6.73
N GLU A 532 -20.37 -27.22 6.37
CA GLU A 532 -21.25 -26.41 7.22
C GLU A 532 -22.49 -27.23 7.67
N ARG A 533 -23.11 -26.80 8.76
CA ARG A 533 -24.34 -27.42 9.30
C ARG A 533 -25.48 -27.46 8.26
N ASP A 534 -25.70 -26.36 7.57
CA ASP A 534 -26.80 -26.18 6.64
C ASP A 534 -26.51 -26.75 5.24
N GLN A 535 -25.39 -27.48 5.10
CA GLN A 535 -25.07 -28.18 3.89
C GLN A 535 -26.17 -29.19 3.55
N PRO A 536 -26.74 -29.19 2.31
CA PRO A 536 -27.70 -30.19 1.90
C PRO A 536 -27.16 -31.59 2.13
N LEU A 537 -27.87 -32.37 2.93
CA LEU A 537 -27.55 -33.79 3.16
C LEU A 537 -27.96 -34.58 1.91
N ILE A 538 -27.22 -34.41 0.82
CA ILE A 538 -27.54 -35.03 -0.49
C ILE A 538 -27.05 -36.48 -0.53
N GLN A 539 -26.04 -36.80 0.28
CA GLN A 539 -25.40 -38.10 0.26
C GLN A 539 -26.22 -39.09 1.08
N ARG A 540 -26.25 -40.33 0.60
CA ARG A 540 -26.92 -41.45 1.28
C ARG A 540 -26.27 -41.74 2.63
N ALA A 541 -27.05 -42.16 3.59
CA ALA A 541 -26.61 -42.50 4.95
C ALA A 541 -25.84 -41.39 5.67
N THR A 542 -26.18 -40.12 5.38
CA THR A 542 -25.64 -38.97 6.11
C THR A 542 -26.55 -38.65 7.28
N VAL A 543 -25.97 -38.45 8.46
CA VAL A 543 -26.67 -38.14 9.70
C VAL A 543 -26.15 -36.82 10.25
N LEU A 544 -27.02 -35.87 10.55
CA LEU A 544 -26.74 -34.64 11.27
C LEU A 544 -27.25 -34.82 12.72
N VAL A 545 -26.38 -34.56 13.68
CA VAL A 545 -26.72 -34.50 15.13
C VAL A 545 -26.39 -33.11 15.64
N GLU A 546 -27.35 -32.51 16.32
CA GLU A 546 -27.17 -31.24 17.04
C GLU A 546 -27.33 -31.46 18.56
N LEU A 547 -26.33 -30.93 19.30
CA LEU A 547 -26.26 -31.03 20.73
C LEU A 547 -26.20 -29.66 21.39
N ASP A 548 -26.73 -29.54 22.61
CA ASP A 548 -26.34 -28.44 23.49
C ASP A 548 -24.87 -28.58 23.92
N PRO A 549 -24.20 -27.48 24.39
CA PRO A 549 -22.85 -27.54 24.91
C PRO A 549 -22.66 -28.52 26.08
N ASP A 550 -23.73 -28.87 26.81
CA ASP A 550 -23.79 -29.89 27.87
C ASP A 550 -24.10 -31.30 27.34
N GLY A 551 -24.13 -31.48 26.01
CA GLY A 551 -24.25 -32.77 25.32
C GLY A 551 -25.69 -33.30 25.20
N ARG A 552 -26.72 -32.52 25.44
CA ARG A 552 -28.14 -32.93 25.26
C ARG A 552 -28.52 -32.85 23.78
N LEU A 553 -29.28 -33.86 23.33
CA LEU A 553 -29.78 -33.94 21.96
C LEU A 553 -30.83 -32.85 21.68
N ARG A 554 -30.55 -32.00 20.69
CA ARG A 554 -31.50 -31.02 20.15
C ARG A 554 -32.17 -31.48 18.87
N ARG A 555 -31.35 -32.00 17.94
CA ARG A 555 -31.84 -32.42 16.65
C ARG A 555 -31.05 -33.60 16.12
N PHE A 556 -31.74 -34.52 15.51
CA PHE A 556 -31.20 -35.64 14.74
C PHE A 556 -31.90 -35.67 13.38
N VAL A 557 -31.17 -35.73 12.28
CA VAL A 557 -31.72 -35.86 10.93
C VAL A 557 -30.88 -36.84 10.15
N ALA A 558 -31.47 -37.82 9.53
CA ALA A 558 -30.80 -38.78 8.70
C ALA A 558 -31.39 -38.80 7.28
N THR A 559 -30.54 -39.00 6.28
CA THR A 559 -30.94 -39.19 4.87
C THR A 559 -31.38 -40.64 4.63
N ARG A 560 -32.26 -40.84 3.64
CA ARG A 560 -32.78 -42.16 3.26
C ARG A 560 -31.64 -43.11 2.86
N MET A 561 -31.72 -44.33 3.41
CA MET A 561 -30.91 -45.46 2.94
C MET A 561 -31.60 -46.20 1.78
N ASP A 562 -30.88 -46.97 0.99
CA ASP A 562 -31.47 -47.85 -0.05
C ASP A 562 -32.34 -48.93 0.61
N ARG A 563 -33.42 -49.32 -0.07
CA ARG A 563 -34.35 -50.35 0.40
C ARG A 563 -33.70 -51.73 0.62
N ASP A 564 -32.57 -51.98 -0.03
CA ASP A 564 -31.90 -53.30 0.02
C ASP A 564 -31.07 -53.57 1.29
N THR A 565 -30.86 -52.54 2.17
CA THR A 565 -30.17 -52.68 3.46
C THR A 565 -31.12 -52.67 4.64
N ALA A 566 -32.41 -52.60 4.42
CA ALA A 566 -33.40 -52.71 5.46
C ALA A 566 -33.43 -54.12 6.00
N SER A 567 -32.69 -54.41 7.06
CA SER A 567 -32.85 -55.67 7.78
C SER A 567 -34.23 -55.68 8.37
N ASP A 568 -34.99 -56.83 8.16
CA ASP A 568 -36.29 -57.11 8.68
C ASP A 568 -36.41 -57.17 10.22
N SER A 569 -35.54 -56.49 10.97
CA SER A 569 -35.65 -56.40 12.41
C SER A 569 -36.67 -55.32 12.77
N ALA A 570 -37.88 -55.78 13.17
CA ALA A 570 -38.97 -54.96 13.77
C ALA A 570 -38.60 -54.38 15.14
N ALA A 571 -37.41 -53.77 15.27
CA ALA A 571 -37.04 -53.04 16.47
C ALA A 571 -37.76 -51.67 16.45
N SER A 572 -38.72 -51.46 17.35
CA SER A 572 -39.34 -50.15 17.56
C SER A 572 -38.31 -49.19 18.17
N VAL A 573 -38.31 -47.95 17.67
CA VAL A 573 -37.49 -46.87 18.26
C VAL A 573 -37.93 -46.63 19.70
N ASP A 574 -36.94 -46.63 20.64
CA ASP A 574 -37.21 -46.28 22.03
C ASP A 574 -37.25 -44.73 22.18
N TRP A 575 -38.45 -44.19 22.10
CA TRP A 575 -38.67 -42.73 22.27
C TRP A 575 -38.30 -42.25 23.67
N SER A 576 -38.51 -43.05 24.72
CA SER A 576 -38.19 -42.67 26.09
C SER A 576 -36.68 -42.44 26.28
N ALA A 577 -35.85 -43.30 25.67
CA ALA A 577 -34.40 -43.15 25.66
C ALA A 577 -33.96 -41.87 24.92
N LEU A 578 -34.61 -41.52 23.79
CA LEU A 578 -34.30 -40.30 23.04
C LEU A 578 -34.70 -39.03 23.83
N PHE A 579 -35.89 -39.05 24.49
CA PHE A 579 -36.28 -37.92 25.38
C PHE A 579 -35.27 -37.78 26.54
N SER A 580 -34.86 -38.88 27.15
CA SER A 580 -33.81 -38.88 28.19
C SER A 580 -32.51 -38.29 27.64
N THR A 581 -32.08 -38.67 26.42
CA THR A 581 -30.88 -38.11 25.75
C THR A 581 -31.02 -36.61 25.50
N ALA A 582 -32.20 -36.13 25.21
CA ALA A 582 -32.54 -34.70 25.10
C ALA A 582 -32.68 -33.98 26.46
N GLY A 583 -32.59 -34.70 27.60
CA GLY A 583 -32.78 -34.15 28.92
C GLY A 583 -34.25 -33.87 29.24
N LEU A 584 -35.17 -34.54 28.54
CA LEU A 584 -36.62 -34.38 28.66
C LEU A 584 -37.24 -35.61 29.38
N ASP A 585 -38.21 -35.37 30.21
CA ASP A 585 -38.98 -36.44 30.85
C ASP A 585 -40.19 -36.79 29.94
N PHE A 586 -40.14 -37.98 29.32
CA PHE A 586 -41.16 -38.45 28.37
C PHE A 586 -42.57 -38.43 28.96
N SER A 587 -42.69 -38.69 30.27
CA SER A 587 -43.99 -38.72 30.98
C SER A 587 -44.69 -37.36 31.09
N ARG A 588 -43.95 -36.26 30.90
CA ARG A 588 -44.46 -34.87 30.96
C ARG A 588 -44.89 -34.29 29.62
N PHE A 589 -44.77 -35.10 28.56
CA PHE A 589 -45.15 -34.65 27.23
C PHE A 589 -46.44 -35.33 26.78
N THR A 590 -47.36 -34.57 26.24
CA THR A 590 -48.62 -35.06 25.68
C THR A 590 -48.49 -35.24 24.17
N PRO A 591 -48.90 -36.39 23.63
CA PRO A 591 -48.84 -36.59 22.18
C PRO A 591 -49.84 -35.66 21.48
N ASP A 592 -49.38 -35.00 20.43
CA ASP A 592 -50.22 -34.19 19.56
C ASP A 592 -50.83 -35.15 18.51
N SER A 593 -52.12 -35.43 18.68
CA SER A 593 -52.84 -36.48 17.97
C SER A 593 -53.13 -36.08 16.52
N ARG A 594 -52.23 -36.39 15.61
CA ARG A 594 -52.51 -36.65 14.18
C ARG A 594 -51.62 -37.77 13.66
N PRO A 595 -52.08 -39.01 13.55
CA PRO A 595 -51.35 -40.03 12.82
C PRO A 595 -51.48 -39.76 11.32
N ALA A 596 -50.40 -39.40 10.66
CA ALA A 596 -50.28 -39.39 9.22
C ALA A 596 -49.54 -40.66 8.79
N SER A 597 -50.19 -41.47 8.02
CA SER A 597 -49.78 -42.60 7.15
C SER A 597 -48.44 -43.32 7.42
N ALA A 598 -48.42 -44.64 7.29
CA ALA A 598 -47.41 -45.72 7.23
C ALA A 598 -45.95 -45.52 7.62
N ASP A 599 -45.35 -44.33 7.61
CA ASP A 599 -44.11 -43.90 8.28
C ASP A 599 -44.55 -43.17 9.55
N THR A 600 -44.16 -43.62 10.75
CA THR A 600 -44.59 -43.04 12.03
C THR A 600 -43.98 -41.66 12.20
N GLU A 601 -44.79 -40.64 11.95
CA GLU A 601 -44.50 -39.26 12.30
C GLU A 601 -45.21 -38.93 13.59
N LEU A 602 -44.50 -38.59 14.64
CA LEU A 602 -45.02 -38.36 16.00
C LEU A 602 -44.62 -36.96 16.45
N ALA A 603 -45.55 -36.32 17.16
CA ALA A 603 -45.28 -35.03 17.78
C ALA A 603 -45.78 -35.05 19.23
N TRP A 604 -45.05 -34.37 20.10
CA TRP A 604 -45.40 -34.18 21.47
C TRP A 604 -45.25 -32.74 21.87
N THR A 605 -46.09 -32.25 22.75
CA THR A 605 -46.06 -30.91 23.33
C THR A 605 -45.84 -30.99 24.83
N GLY A 606 -45.04 -30.09 25.37
CA GLY A 606 -44.71 -30.03 26.79
C GLY A 606 -44.02 -28.73 27.18
N VAL A 607 -43.45 -28.73 28.38
CA VAL A 607 -42.66 -27.58 28.88
C VAL A 607 -41.23 -28.01 29.15
N TYR A 608 -40.24 -27.14 28.75
CA TYR A 608 -38.84 -27.44 28.91
C TYR A 608 -38.43 -27.47 30.39
N PRO A 609 -37.70 -28.50 30.85
CA PRO A 609 -37.30 -28.65 32.25
C PRO A 609 -36.47 -27.43 32.73
N GLY A 610 -36.81 -26.94 33.92
CA GLY A 610 -36.14 -25.79 34.55
C GLY A 610 -36.59 -24.42 34.03
N HIS A 611 -37.60 -24.37 33.13
CA HIS A 611 -38.24 -23.16 32.66
C HIS A 611 -39.76 -23.29 32.79
N ASP A 612 -40.36 -22.64 33.78
CA ASP A 612 -41.77 -22.83 34.12
C ASP A 612 -42.79 -22.49 33.01
N ASN A 613 -42.36 -21.68 32.00
CA ASN A 613 -43.28 -21.21 30.94
C ASN A 613 -42.68 -21.32 29.53
N LEU A 614 -41.68 -22.17 29.30
CA LEU A 614 -41.10 -22.35 27.96
C LEU A 614 -41.76 -23.54 27.25
N PRO A 615 -42.76 -23.32 26.36
CA PRO A 615 -43.39 -24.39 25.63
C PRO A 615 -42.41 -25.01 24.63
N VAL A 616 -42.43 -26.32 24.49
CA VAL A 616 -41.59 -27.07 23.60
C VAL A 616 -42.43 -28.09 22.84
N LYS A 617 -42.17 -28.22 21.53
CA LYS A 617 -42.70 -29.27 20.69
C LYS A 617 -41.58 -30.23 20.31
N VAL A 618 -41.79 -31.52 20.45
CA VAL A 618 -40.87 -32.54 19.98
C VAL A 618 -41.48 -33.22 18.77
N GLU A 619 -40.77 -33.20 17.65
CA GLU A 619 -41.16 -33.92 16.43
C GLU A 619 -40.19 -35.07 16.18
N ALA A 620 -40.70 -36.25 15.84
CA ALA A 620 -39.88 -37.39 15.55
C ALA A 620 -40.50 -38.20 14.40
N ARG A 621 -39.61 -38.79 13.62
CA ARG A 621 -39.95 -39.61 12.47
C ARG A 621 -39.06 -40.85 12.42
N SER A 622 -39.68 -42.01 12.22
CA SER A 622 -38.99 -43.26 12.04
C SER A 622 -39.41 -43.94 10.72
N GLN A 623 -38.50 -44.69 10.12
CA GLN A 623 -38.74 -45.46 8.91
C GLN A 623 -38.04 -46.82 9.04
N GLY A 624 -38.79 -47.91 8.87
CA GLY A 624 -38.24 -49.27 8.94
C GLY A 624 -37.58 -49.56 10.31
N GLY A 625 -38.08 -49.07 11.41
CA GLY A 625 -37.54 -49.24 12.77
C GLY A 625 -36.30 -48.42 13.09
N ARG A 626 -35.87 -47.50 12.20
CA ARG A 626 -34.72 -46.61 12.42
C ARG A 626 -35.20 -45.18 12.61
N LEU A 627 -34.47 -44.43 13.42
CA LEU A 627 -34.70 -43.01 13.63
C LEU A 627 -34.28 -42.22 12.35
N MET A 628 -35.21 -41.45 11.79
CA MET A 628 -34.94 -40.56 10.64
C MET A 628 -34.88 -39.10 11.08
N GLN A 629 -35.69 -38.70 12.01
CA GLN A 629 -35.74 -37.36 12.53
C GLN A 629 -36.14 -37.37 14.00
N PHE A 630 -35.51 -36.52 14.78
CA PHE A 630 -35.89 -36.13 16.12
C PHE A 630 -35.52 -34.67 16.29
N ALA A 631 -36.45 -33.82 16.67
CA ALA A 631 -36.20 -32.38 16.80
C ALA A 631 -36.96 -31.82 18.00
N VAL A 632 -36.24 -31.12 18.85
CA VAL A 632 -36.78 -30.30 19.94
C VAL A 632 -37.00 -28.90 19.44
N LEU A 633 -38.23 -28.51 19.17
CA LEU A 633 -38.57 -27.21 18.58
C LEU A 633 -39.00 -26.24 19.70
N PHE A 634 -38.39 -25.08 19.65
CA PHE A 634 -38.63 -23.97 20.57
C PHE A 634 -39.47 -22.87 19.90
N PRO A 635 -40.12 -21.95 20.66
CA PRO A 635 -40.95 -20.88 20.10
C PRO A 635 -40.25 -19.97 19.09
N TRP A 636 -38.93 -19.86 19.17
CA TRP A 636 -38.12 -19.05 18.24
C TRP A 636 -37.73 -19.80 16.96
N THR A 637 -37.86 -21.12 16.91
CA THR A 637 -37.54 -21.92 15.71
C THR A 637 -38.66 -21.88 14.66
N GLU A 638 -39.92 -21.70 15.06
CA GLU A 638 -41.07 -21.73 14.15
C GLU A 638 -41.36 -20.41 13.43
N ARG A 639 -40.94 -19.25 13.99
CA ARG A 639 -41.39 -17.93 13.50
C ARG A 639 -40.71 -17.41 12.24
N GLU A 640 -39.52 -17.82 11.95
CA GLU A 640 -38.72 -17.20 10.88
C GLU A 640 -38.76 -17.97 9.56
N ASP A 641 -38.92 -19.27 9.58
CA ASP A 641 -38.95 -20.12 8.38
C ASP A 641 -40.11 -19.80 7.44
N ALA A 642 -41.27 -19.37 7.98
CA ALA A 642 -42.41 -18.98 7.18
C ALA A 642 -42.32 -17.58 6.56
N ALA A 643 -41.76 -16.61 7.28
CA ALA A 643 -41.68 -15.21 6.82
C ALA A 643 -40.54 -14.97 5.83
N LEU A 644 -39.36 -15.56 6.04
CA LEU A 644 -38.23 -15.45 5.17
C LEU A 644 -38.34 -16.30 3.92
N SER A 645 -38.94 -17.50 4.04
CA SER A 645 -39.27 -18.36 2.89
C SER A 645 -40.36 -17.73 2.00
N ALA A 646 -41.37 -17.07 2.58
CA ALA A 646 -42.38 -16.34 1.82
C ALA A 646 -41.82 -15.12 1.04
N LEU A 647 -40.72 -14.55 1.49
CA LEU A 647 -40.05 -13.43 0.84
C LEU A 647 -38.90 -13.86 -0.12
N GLY A 648 -38.59 -15.17 -0.21
CA GLY A 648 -37.47 -15.67 -1.02
C GLY A 648 -36.09 -15.20 -0.55
N LEU A 649 -35.99 -14.75 0.70
CA LEU A 649 -34.79 -14.16 1.29
C LEU A 649 -34.07 -15.12 2.25
N ALA A 650 -34.58 -16.33 2.44
CA ALA A 650 -33.95 -17.36 3.23
C ALA A 650 -32.61 -17.77 2.56
N GLY A 651 -31.50 -17.49 3.21
CA GLY A 651 -30.17 -17.87 2.76
C GLY A 651 -29.36 -16.83 1.97
N ALA A 652 -29.92 -15.68 1.64
CA ALA A 652 -29.13 -14.62 0.98
C ALA A 652 -28.52 -13.67 2.02
N SER A 653 -27.23 -13.79 2.29
CA SER A 653 -26.45 -12.89 3.13
C SER A 653 -26.24 -11.51 2.47
N GLY A 654 -27.24 -10.94 1.86
CA GLY A 654 -27.25 -9.62 1.25
C GLY A 654 -28.41 -9.51 0.29
N GLY A 655 -29.35 -8.61 0.56
CA GLY A 655 -30.46 -8.31 -0.35
C GLY A 655 -29.95 -7.89 -1.74
N PRO A 656 -30.83 -7.88 -2.78
CA PRO A 656 -30.45 -7.56 -4.16
C PRO A 656 -29.74 -6.21 -4.30
N VAL A 657 -29.98 -5.28 -3.38
CA VAL A 657 -29.29 -3.98 -3.32
C VAL A 657 -27.81 -4.15 -3.00
N THR A 658 -27.44 -5.00 -2.06
CA THR A 658 -26.02 -5.26 -1.70
C THR A 658 -25.28 -5.90 -2.86
N VAL A 659 -25.91 -6.84 -3.54
CA VAL A 659 -25.37 -7.51 -4.73
C VAL A 659 -25.14 -6.47 -5.84
N LEU A 660 -26.12 -5.62 -6.11
CA LEU A 660 -26.02 -4.55 -7.11
C LEU A 660 -24.88 -3.56 -6.77
N VAL A 661 -24.79 -3.12 -5.51
CA VAL A 661 -23.74 -2.21 -5.05
C VAL A 661 -22.36 -2.83 -5.24
N ASN A 662 -22.18 -4.11 -4.91
CA ASN A 662 -20.92 -4.81 -5.12
C ASN A 662 -20.53 -4.89 -6.62
N TYR A 663 -21.47 -5.22 -7.53
CA TYR A 663 -21.19 -5.22 -8.97
C TYR A 663 -20.80 -3.84 -9.50
N VAL A 664 -21.53 -2.79 -9.09
CA VAL A 664 -21.20 -1.41 -9.47
C VAL A 664 -19.79 -1.04 -8.98
N PHE A 665 -19.43 -1.44 -7.77
CA PHE A 665 -18.12 -1.19 -7.20
C PHE A 665 -16.99 -1.92 -7.95
N ILE A 666 -17.20 -3.19 -8.29
CA ILE A 666 -16.27 -3.99 -9.11
C ILE A 666 -16.08 -3.35 -10.50
N ILE A 667 -17.17 -2.98 -11.16
CA ILE A 667 -17.12 -2.34 -12.48
C ILE A 667 -16.35 -1.02 -12.40
N ALA A 668 -16.58 -0.21 -11.37
CA ALA A 668 -15.85 1.04 -11.16
C ALA A 668 -14.35 0.80 -10.98
N ILE A 669 -13.95 -0.20 -10.19
CA ILE A 669 -12.54 -0.59 -10.02
C ILE A 669 -11.92 -0.95 -11.37
N VAL A 670 -12.56 -1.83 -12.15
CA VAL A 670 -12.05 -2.30 -13.45
C VAL A 670 -11.90 -1.14 -14.43
N LEU A 671 -12.90 -0.27 -14.55
CA LEU A 671 -12.87 0.88 -15.45
C LEU A 671 -11.76 1.87 -15.09
N VAL A 672 -11.61 2.20 -13.81
CA VAL A 672 -10.56 3.12 -13.34
C VAL A 672 -9.17 2.49 -13.50
N ALA A 673 -9.02 1.21 -13.18
CA ALA A 673 -7.77 0.47 -13.37
C ALA A 673 -7.35 0.44 -14.86
N TYR A 674 -8.29 0.12 -15.76
CA TYR A 674 -8.05 0.13 -17.20
C TYR A 674 -7.61 1.52 -17.70
N ARG A 675 -8.30 2.57 -17.26
CA ARG A 675 -7.92 3.96 -17.58
C ARG A 675 -6.49 4.28 -17.11
N ASN A 676 -6.15 3.96 -15.85
CA ASN A 676 -4.82 4.23 -15.29
C ASN A 676 -3.73 3.47 -16.02
N TRP A 677 -4.01 2.21 -16.39
CA TRP A 677 -3.09 1.40 -17.20
C TRP A 677 -2.87 1.99 -18.58
N LYS A 678 -3.95 2.36 -19.29
CA LYS A 678 -3.87 2.94 -20.65
C LYS A 678 -3.09 4.26 -20.68
N ILE A 679 -3.16 5.06 -19.63
CA ILE A 679 -2.45 6.35 -19.51
C ILE A 679 -0.98 6.15 -19.04
N GLY A 680 -0.56 4.92 -18.71
CA GLY A 680 0.80 4.62 -18.25
C GLY A 680 1.12 5.07 -16.82
N ARG A 681 0.12 5.32 -15.98
CA ARG A 681 0.29 5.76 -14.59
C ARG A 681 0.29 4.62 -13.56
N ALA A 682 -0.04 3.40 -13.99
CA ALA A 682 -0.20 2.25 -13.13
C ALA A 682 1.14 1.71 -12.62
N ASP A 683 1.25 1.47 -11.31
CA ASP A 683 2.34 0.69 -10.71
C ASP A 683 2.02 -0.81 -10.82
N LEU A 684 2.42 -1.42 -11.95
CA LEU A 684 2.18 -2.85 -12.20
C LEU A 684 3.00 -3.75 -11.26
N THR A 685 4.18 -3.29 -10.83
CA THR A 685 5.04 -4.06 -9.92
C THR A 685 4.42 -4.13 -8.52
N GLY A 686 3.94 -3.01 -7.99
CA GLY A 686 3.20 -2.98 -6.74
C GLY A 686 1.91 -3.78 -6.81
N ALA A 687 1.14 -3.64 -7.90
CA ALA A 687 -0.10 -4.38 -8.12
C ALA A 687 0.11 -5.89 -8.15
N SER A 688 1.16 -6.38 -8.84
CA SER A 688 1.47 -7.81 -8.89
C SER A 688 1.87 -8.36 -7.52
N ARG A 689 2.62 -7.59 -6.71
CA ARG A 689 2.96 -7.96 -5.33
C ARG A 689 1.72 -8.06 -4.44
N VAL A 690 0.80 -7.11 -4.55
CA VAL A 690 -0.47 -7.13 -3.80
C VAL A 690 -1.33 -8.31 -4.23
N ALA A 691 -1.48 -8.54 -5.54
CA ALA A 691 -2.25 -9.66 -6.09
C ALA A 691 -1.70 -11.01 -5.62
N LEU A 692 -0.39 -11.20 -5.72
CA LEU A 692 0.28 -12.43 -5.29
C LEU A 692 0.16 -12.63 -3.77
N PHE A 693 0.34 -11.57 -2.99
CA PHE A 693 0.23 -11.64 -1.53
C PHE A 693 -1.18 -12.04 -1.09
N ILE A 694 -2.22 -11.38 -1.59
CA ILE A 694 -3.62 -11.70 -1.28
C ILE A 694 -4.00 -13.09 -1.77
N GLY A 695 -3.59 -13.47 -2.99
CA GLY A 695 -3.82 -14.82 -3.52
C GLY A 695 -3.15 -15.90 -2.68
N THR A 696 -1.89 -15.71 -2.29
CA THR A 696 -1.15 -16.64 -1.40
C THR A 696 -1.81 -16.74 -0.03
N LEU A 697 -2.23 -15.60 0.52
CA LEU A 697 -2.90 -15.55 1.82
C LEU A 697 -4.22 -16.32 1.79
N LEU A 698 -5.05 -16.09 0.77
CA LEU A 698 -6.30 -16.81 0.59
C LEU A 698 -6.07 -18.31 0.35
N PHE A 699 -5.06 -18.67 -0.44
CA PHE A 699 -4.67 -20.06 -0.63
C PHE A 699 -4.35 -20.74 0.72
N LEU A 700 -3.51 -20.11 1.56
CA LEU A 700 -3.18 -20.63 2.89
C LEU A 700 -4.42 -20.72 3.80
N ILE A 701 -5.32 -19.72 3.75
CA ILE A 701 -6.57 -19.73 4.49
C ILE A 701 -7.42 -20.95 4.10
N ILE A 702 -7.59 -21.18 2.79
CA ILE A 702 -8.36 -22.32 2.27
C ILE A 702 -7.74 -23.64 2.73
N VAL A 703 -6.42 -23.82 2.62
CA VAL A 703 -5.72 -25.04 3.07
C VAL A 703 -5.92 -25.29 4.56
N LEU A 704 -5.86 -24.23 5.37
CA LEU A 704 -6.03 -24.33 6.82
C LEU A 704 -7.49 -24.53 7.25
N PHE A 705 -8.45 -23.96 6.53
CA PHE A 705 -9.88 -24.15 6.82
C PHE A 705 -10.42 -25.44 6.22
N ALA A 706 -9.84 -25.92 5.12
CA ALA A 706 -10.37 -27.05 4.38
C ALA A 706 -10.54 -28.29 5.25
N HIS A 707 -11.67 -28.97 5.08
CA HIS A 707 -11.99 -30.22 5.75
C HIS A 707 -10.97 -31.31 5.42
N ASP A 708 -10.69 -31.51 4.13
CA ASP A 708 -9.76 -32.54 3.61
C ASP A 708 -8.40 -31.97 3.18
N GLY A 709 -7.99 -30.82 3.70
CA GLY A 709 -6.70 -30.21 3.39
C GLY A 709 -6.52 -29.93 1.89
N LEU A 710 -5.48 -30.54 1.28
CA LEU A 710 -5.16 -30.31 -0.13
C LEU A 710 -6.20 -30.87 -1.13
N ALA A 711 -7.02 -31.85 -0.76
CA ALA A 711 -8.04 -32.40 -1.64
C ALA A 711 -9.10 -31.35 -2.02
N THR A 712 -9.43 -30.43 -1.10
CA THR A 712 -10.34 -29.29 -1.37
C THR A 712 -9.81 -28.36 -2.47
N LEU A 713 -8.50 -28.25 -2.64
CA LEU A 713 -7.89 -27.41 -3.69
C LEU A 713 -8.06 -27.99 -5.09
N MET A 714 -8.29 -29.31 -5.19
CA MET A 714 -8.59 -29.97 -6.48
C MET A 714 -9.96 -29.56 -7.04
N TYR A 715 -10.84 -29.00 -6.21
CA TYR A 715 -12.09 -28.43 -6.67
C TYR A 715 -11.84 -27.08 -7.36
N GLN A 716 -12.11 -27.01 -8.66
CA GLN A 716 -11.93 -25.81 -9.49
C GLN A 716 -12.39 -24.47 -8.87
N PRO A 717 -13.51 -24.39 -8.12
CA PRO A 717 -13.95 -23.13 -7.53
C PRO A 717 -12.93 -22.47 -6.58
N SER A 718 -12.17 -23.28 -5.84
CA SER A 718 -11.20 -22.76 -4.87
C SER A 718 -10.02 -22.06 -5.54
N VAL A 719 -9.49 -22.65 -6.63
CA VAL A 719 -8.38 -22.06 -7.41
C VAL A 719 -8.85 -20.80 -8.13
N ALA A 720 -10.05 -20.86 -8.72
CA ALA A 720 -10.65 -19.70 -9.39
C ALA A 720 -10.89 -18.54 -8.42
N LEU A 721 -11.32 -18.83 -7.21
CA LEU A 721 -11.53 -17.84 -6.16
C LEU A 721 -10.20 -17.17 -5.74
N VAL A 722 -9.14 -17.94 -5.52
CA VAL A 722 -7.80 -17.44 -5.21
C VAL A 722 -7.29 -16.50 -6.31
N ALA A 723 -7.42 -16.92 -7.57
CA ALA A 723 -7.02 -16.12 -8.72
C ALA A 723 -7.87 -14.83 -8.84
N PHE A 724 -9.17 -14.94 -8.66
CA PHE A 724 -10.11 -13.82 -8.74
C PHE A 724 -9.85 -12.77 -7.66
N GLU A 725 -9.74 -13.17 -6.41
CA GLU A 725 -9.52 -12.23 -5.29
C GLU A 725 -8.14 -11.57 -5.38
N GLY A 726 -7.10 -12.33 -5.74
CA GLY A 726 -5.79 -11.78 -6.00
C GLY A 726 -5.81 -10.75 -7.13
N LEU A 727 -6.43 -11.09 -8.26
CA LEU A 727 -6.59 -10.18 -9.39
C LEU A 727 -7.37 -8.92 -9.02
N MET A 728 -8.48 -9.07 -8.31
CA MET A 728 -9.32 -7.95 -7.88
C MET A 728 -8.57 -7.00 -6.93
N ALA A 729 -7.78 -7.53 -6.00
CA ALA A 729 -6.93 -6.73 -5.13
C ALA A 729 -5.87 -5.94 -5.92
N GLY A 730 -5.24 -6.58 -6.92
CA GLY A 730 -4.30 -5.92 -7.82
C GLY A 730 -4.96 -4.82 -8.67
N LEU A 731 -6.17 -5.07 -9.21
CA LEU A 731 -6.94 -4.08 -9.97
C LEU A 731 -7.39 -2.92 -9.08
N ALA A 732 -7.83 -3.19 -7.85
CA ALA A 732 -8.19 -2.16 -6.88
C ALA A 732 -6.98 -1.27 -6.54
N TYR A 733 -5.80 -1.87 -6.40
CA TYR A 733 -4.55 -1.14 -6.22
C TYR A 733 -4.23 -0.24 -7.42
N ILE A 734 -4.28 -0.76 -8.65
CA ILE A 734 -4.08 0.02 -9.91
C ILE A 734 -5.09 1.17 -10.02
N ALA A 735 -6.32 0.94 -9.61
CA ALA A 735 -7.37 1.97 -9.67
C ALA A 735 -7.10 3.11 -8.68
N LEU A 736 -6.66 2.78 -7.47
CA LEU A 736 -6.56 3.70 -6.34
C LEU A 736 -5.21 4.43 -6.28
N GLU A 737 -4.12 3.69 -6.44
CA GLU A 737 -2.76 4.11 -6.11
C GLU A 737 -2.31 5.39 -6.83
N PRO A 738 -2.49 5.55 -8.17
CA PRO A 738 -2.03 6.76 -8.86
C PRO A 738 -2.72 8.04 -8.38
N TRP A 739 -3.98 7.92 -7.97
CA TRP A 739 -4.74 9.05 -7.47
C TRP A 739 -4.32 9.44 -6.05
N VAL A 740 -4.16 8.47 -5.14
CA VAL A 740 -3.72 8.74 -3.76
C VAL A 740 -2.32 9.32 -3.79
N ARG A 741 -1.43 8.76 -4.61
CA ARG A 741 -0.06 9.24 -4.80
C ARG A 741 0.02 10.70 -5.27
N ARG A 742 -0.94 11.13 -6.10
CA ARG A 742 -1.04 12.50 -6.56
C ARG A 742 -1.71 13.43 -5.55
N SER A 743 -2.79 12.99 -4.91
CA SER A 743 -3.64 13.86 -4.08
C SER A 743 -3.29 13.81 -2.59
N TRP A 744 -2.88 12.64 -2.10
CA TRP A 744 -2.51 12.38 -0.70
C TRP A 744 -1.28 11.47 -0.59
N PRO A 745 -0.14 11.86 -1.15
CA PRO A 745 1.04 11.01 -1.20
C PRO A 745 1.50 10.56 0.19
N GLN A 746 1.33 11.41 1.19
CA GLN A 746 1.68 11.09 2.58
C GLN A 746 0.95 9.86 3.13
N ALA A 747 -0.28 9.59 2.68
CA ALA A 747 -1.06 8.41 3.08
C ALA A 747 -0.49 7.09 2.53
N MET A 748 0.34 7.16 1.47
CA MET A 748 0.94 5.99 0.81
C MET A 748 2.42 5.80 1.13
N VAL A 749 3.08 6.73 1.82
CA VAL A 749 4.53 6.66 2.10
C VAL A 749 4.91 5.33 2.75
N THR A 750 4.24 4.98 3.85
CA THR A 750 4.53 3.75 4.60
C THR A 750 4.17 2.50 3.81
N TRP A 751 3.08 2.54 3.04
CA TRP A 751 2.69 1.44 2.16
C TRP A 751 3.72 1.21 1.04
N SER A 752 4.18 2.27 0.37
CA SER A 752 5.22 2.18 -0.66
C SER A 752 6.53 1.64 -0.09
N ARG A 753 6.89 2.00 1.16
CA ARG A 753 8.05 1.41 1.88
C ARG A 753 7.88 -0.08 2.15
N VAL A 754 6.68 -0.51 2.57
CA VAL A 754 6.36 -1.93 2.78
C VAL A 754 6.49 -2.71 1.48
N LEU A 755 5.91 -2.21 0.38
CA LEU A 755 6.03 -2.83 -0.94
C LEU A 755 7.47 -2.86 -1.47
N ALA A 756 8.29 -1.87 -1.11
CA ALA A 756 9.73 -1.85 -1.42
C ALA A 756 10.57 -2.78 -0.51
N GLY A 757 9.95 -3.55 0.39
CA GLY A 757 10.63 -4.46 1.32
C GLY A 757 11.22 -3.79 2.56
N ARG A 758 10.97 -2.49 2.78
CA ARG A 758 11.49 -1.72 3.93
C ARG A 758 10.56 -1.83 5.15
N TRP A 759 10.10 -3.03 5.49
CA TRP A 759 9.16 -3.27 6.60
C TRP A 759 9.75 -2.94 7.99
N ARG A 760 11.10 -2.92 8.13
CA ARG A 760 11.80 -2.51 9.37
C ARG A 760 12.02 -1.00 9.49
N ASP A 761 11.42 -0.21 8.62
CA ASP A 761 11.51 1.25 8.69
C ASP A 761 10.78 1.78 9.95
N PRO A 762 11.40 2.69 10.75
CA PRO A 762 10.79 3.23 11.97
C PRO A 762 9.43 3.90 11.74
N VAL A 763 9.21 4.50 10.57
CA VAL A 763 7.94 5.16 10.23
C VAL A 763 6.85 4.13 9.96
N VAL A 764 7.18 3.01 9.29
CA VAL A 764 6.27 1.88 9.10
C VAL A 764 5.88 1.29 10.46
N ALA A 765 6.86 1.06 11.32
CA ALA A 765 6.63 0.54 12.67
C ALA A 765 5.77 1.48 13.54
N ARG A 766 5.97 2.80 13.43
CA ARG A 766 5.12 3.81 14.06
C ARG A 766 3.65 3.65 13.63
N ASP A 767 3.41 3.56 12.34
CA ASP A 767 2.06 3.48 11.79
C ASP A 767 1.37 2.16 12.17
N ILE A 768 2.13 1.07 12.27
CA ILE A 768 1.66 -0.21 12.81
C ILE A 768 1.28 -0.05 14.30
N LEU A 769 2.14 0.56 15.12
CA LEU A 769 1.88 0.77 16.54
C LEU A 769 0.62 1.61 16.78
N VAL A 770 0.44 2.68 16.01
CA VAL A 770 -0.77 3.53 16.05
C VAL A 770 -2.01 2.73 15.64
N GLY A 771 -1.91 1.90 14.58
CA GLY A 771 -3.01 1.04 14.14
C GLY A 771 -3.46 0.05 15.22
N ILE A 772 -2.51 -0.57 15.91
CA ILE A 772 -2.78 -1.47 17.05
C ILE A 772 -3.44 -0.69 18.21
N ALA A 773 -2.90 0.47 18.56
CA ALA A 773 -3.47 1.29 19.64
C ALA A 773 -4.93 1.67 19.35
N LEU A 774 -5.23 2.11 18.13
CA LEU A 774 -6.59 2.42 17.71
C LEU A 774 -7.52 1.19 17.78
N ALA A 775 -7.06 0.03 17.29
CA ALA A 775 -7.81 -1.21 17.33
C ALA A 775 -8.21 -1.59 18.75
N VAL A 776 -7.23 -1.60 19.66
CA VAL A 776 -7.42 -2.04 21.05
C VAL A 776 -8.28 -1.04 21.84
N VAL A 777 -8.04 0.27 21.68
CA VAL A 777 -8.80 1.33 22.38
C VAL A 777 -10.27 1.34 21.93
N ILE A 778 -10.53 1.26 20.61
CA ILE A 778 -11.89 1.24 20.08
C ILE A 778 -12.62 -0.04 20.47
N TYR A 779 -11.93 -1.16 20.46
CA TYR A 779 -12.50 -2.43 20.94
C TYR A 779 -12.84 -2.35 22.45
N CYS A 780 -11.94 -1.79 23.27
CA CYS A 780 -12.18 -1.54 24.69
C CYS A 780 -13.41 -0.64 24.91
N PHE A 781 -13.51 0.47 24.17
CA PHE A 781 -14.68 1.34 24.20
C PHE A 781 -15.98 0.58 23.90
N ARG A 782 -16.00 -0.22 22.85
CA ARG A 782 -17.18 -1.02 22.48
C ARG A 782 -17.54 -2.05 23.55
N GLN A 783 -16.56 -2.76 24.12
CA GLN A 783 -16.80 -3.71 25.21
C GLN A 783 -17.36 -3.01 26.44
N SER A 784 -16.92 -1.79 26.73
CA SER A 784 -17.46 -0.98 27.83
C SER A 784 -18.93 -0.61 27.60
N LEU A 785 -19.32 -0.26 26.37
CA LEU A 785 -20.72 0.00 26.03
C LEU A 785 -21.58 -1.24 26.30
N TYR A 786 -21.17 -2.43 25.84
CA TYR A 786 -21.93 -3.66 26.11
C TYR A 786 -22.00 -4.02 27.59
N ALA A 787 -20.90 -3.84 28.32
CA ALA A 787 -20.89 -4.13 29.75
C ALA A 787 -21.81 -3.21 30.56
N VAL A 788 -21.98 -1.94 30.12
CA VAL A 788 -22.84 -0.95 30.80
C VAL A 788 -24.29 -1.09 30.38
N PHE A 789 -24.58 -1.20 29.09
CA PHE A 789 -25.94 -1.11 28.57
C PHE A 789 -26.62 -2.47 28.37
N MET A 790 -25.85 -3.57 28.32
CA MET A 790 -26.40 -4.96 28.24
C MET A 790 -25.87 -5.85 29.38
N PRO A 791 -26.06 -5.44 30.62
CA PRO A 791 -25.61 -6.21 31.77
C PRO A 791 -26.30 -7.56 31.85
N GLY A 792 -25.52 -8.64 32.00
CA GLY A 792 -26.04 -10.00 32.10
C GLY A 792 -26.17 -10.75 30.76
N ARG A 793 -26.42 -10.04 29.68
CA ARG A 793 -26.49 -10.63 28.34
C ARG A 793 -25.12 -10.61 27.60
N GLY A 794 -24.46 -9.49 27.67
CA GLY A 794 -23.24 -9.27 26.86
C GLY A 794 -23.50 -9.21 25.34
N MET A 795 -22.44 -9.19 24.59
CA MET A 795 -22.45 -9.18 23.13
C MET A 795 -22.69 -10.58 22.56
N PRO A 796 -23.72 -10.80 21.73
CA PRO A 796 -23.97 -12.11 21.14
C PRO A 796 -22.82 -12.57 20.23
N PRO A 797 -22.56 -13.89 20.15
CA PRO A 797 -21.63 -14.44 19.19
C PRO A 797 -22.07 -14.08 17.75
N GLY A 798 -21.15 -13.58 16.96
CA GLY A 798 -21.44 -13.19 15.56
C GLY A 798 -21.94 -11.76 15.33
N SER A 799 -22.21 -10.96 16.37
CA SER A 799 -22.65 -9.56 16.25
C SER A 799 -21.59 -8.62 15.63
N ASN A 800 -20.40 -9.12 15.40
CA ASN A 800 -19.26 -8.38 14.85
C ASN A 800 -19.01 -8.60 13.34
N ALA A 801 -19.91 -9.26 12.64
CA ALA A 801 -19.73 -9.54 11.24
C ALA A 801 -19.84 -8.26 10.40
N VAL A 802 -18.79 -7.47 10.31
CA VAL A 802 -18.58 -6.51 9.23
C VAL A 802 -18.26 -7.34 7.98
N LEU A 803 -19.02 -7.17 6.90
CA LEU A 803 -18.89 -7.91 5.64
C LEU A 803 -19.23 -9.42 5.66
N GLY A 804 -20.15 -9.86 6.54
CA GLY A 804 -20.74 -11.20 6.46
C GLY A 804 -19.91 -12.36 7.05
N PHE A 805 -18.78 -12.10 7.67
CA PHE A 805 -17.94 -13.13 8.28
C PHE A 805 -18.22 -13.28 9.78
N ALA A 806 -19.00 -14.27 10.18
CA ALA A 806 -19.28 -14.62 11.57
C ALA A 806 -18.37 -15.77 12.03
N PHE A 807 -17.12 -15.47 12.40
CA PHE A 807 -16.13 -16.50 12.70
C PHE A 807 -16.09 -16.96 14.18
N MET A 808 -16.78 -16.29 15.11
CA MET A 808 -16.63 -16.57 16.53
C MET A 808 -16.81 -18.04 16.93
N PRO A 809 -17.88 -18.76 16.52
CA PRO A 809 -18.03 -20.16 16.90
C PRO A 809 -16.96 -21.07 16.27
N VAL A 810 -16.37 -20.65 15.16
CA VAL A 810 -15.38 -21.42 14.41
C VAL A 810 -14.04 -21.50 15.16
N PHE A 811 -13.67 -20.46 15.93
CA PHE A 811 -12.46 -20.46 16.76
C PHE A 811 -12.51 -21.49 17.91
N LEU A 812 -13.69 -22.06 18.18
CA LEU A 812 -13.86 -23.16 19.15
C LEU A 812 -13.44 -24.54 18.58
N THR A 813 -13.17 -24.67 17.28
CA THR A 813 -12.97 -25.99 16.63
C THR A 813 -11.51 -26.43 16.54
N GLY A 814 -10.54 -25.63 17.01
CA GLY A 814 -9.14 -26.06 17.10
C GLY A 814 -8.10 -25.05 16.58
N GLY A 815 -6.81 -25.30 16.87
CA GLY A 815 -5.71 -24.36 16.62
C GLY A 815 -5.48 -24.05 15.13
N ARG A 816 -5.67 -25.03 14.23
CA ARG A 816 -5.56 -24.85 12.77
C ARG A 816 -6.55 -23.80 12.27
N VAL A 817 -7.76 -23.85 12.78
CA VAL A 817 -8.84 -22.93 12.43
C VAL A 817 -8.60 -21.54 13.02
N VAL A 818 -8.04 -21.47 14.23
CA VAL A 818 -7.60 -20.20 14.82
C VAL A 818 -6.55 -19.52 13.93
N ALA A 819 -5.53 -20.25 13.48
CA ALA A 819 -4.50 -19.74 12.58
C ALA A 819 -5.10 -19.25 11.25
N ALA A 820 -6.00 -20.04 10.64
CA ALA A 820 -6.71 -19.64 9.43
C ALA A 820 -7.52 -18.35 9.62
N GLY A 821 -8.23 -18.25 10.73
CA GLY A 821 -8.99 -17.06 11.08
C GLY A 821 -8.11 -15.82 11.24
N MET A 822 -6.94 -15.93 11.86
CA MET A 822 -6.00 -14.81 12.00
C MET A 822 -5.47 -14.32 10.65
N LEU A 823 -5.18 -15.25 9.71
CA LEU A 823 -4.79 -14.91 8.35
C LEU A 823 -5.95 -14.28 7.57
N ALA A 824 -7.18 -14.80 7.77
CA ALA A 824 -8.38 -14.23 7.18
C ALA A 824 -8.61 -12.78 7.65
N GLU A 825 -8.39 -12.48 8.94
CA GLU A 825 -8.47 -11.12 9.46
C GLU A 825 -7.41 -10.18 8.85
N LEU A 826 -6.21 -10.68 8.60
CA LEU A 826 -5.17 -9.91 7.89
C LEU A 826 -5.62 -9.59 6.46
N MET A 827 -6.15 -10.58 5.74
CA MET A 827 -6.70 -10.40 4.39
C MET A 827 -7.85 -9.40 4.37
N ILE A 828 -8.79 -9.54 5.31
CA ILE A 828 -9.96 -8.64 5.46
C ILE A 828 -9.49 -7.22 5.75
N GLY A 829 -8.54 -7.03 6.67
CA GLY A 829 -8.01 -5.71 7.00
C GLY A 829 -7.39 -5.00 5.80
N LEU A 830 -6.64 -5.72 4.97
CA LEU A 830 -6.03 -5.19 3.75
C LEU A 830 -7.06 -4.87 2.66
N THR A 831 -7.96 -5.81 2.37
CA THR A 831 -9.00 -5.61 1.34
C THR A 831 -10.01 -4.54 1.75
N GLN A 832 -10.36 -4.46 3.03
CA GLN A 832 -11.18 -3.39 3.59
C GLN A 832 -10.48 -2.03 3.46
N ALA A 833 -9.19 -1.96 3.73
CA ALA A 833 -8.42 -0.73 3.56
C ALA A 833 -8.45 -0.27 2.09
N LEU A 834 -8.22 -1.16 1.13
CA LEU A 834 -8.33 -0.85 -0.30
C LEU A 834 -9.72 -0.35 -0.67
N SER A 835 -10.78 -1.01 -0.19
CA SER A 835 -12.17 -0.67 -0.48
C SER A 835 -12.57 0.67 0.11
N VAL A 836 -12.19 0.95 1.35
CA VAL A 836 -12.51 2.20 2.05
C VAL A 836 -11.76 3.39 1.41
N PHE A 837 -10.49 3.21 1.06
CA PHE A 837 -9.73 4.24 0.33
C PHE A 837 -10.33 4.48 -1.07
N PHE A 838 -10.78 3.43 -1.76
CA PHE A 838 -11.43 3.56 -3.06
C PHE A 838 -12.79 4.26 -2.96
N LEU A 839 -13.58 3.98 -1.94
CA LEU A 839 -14.83 4.69 -1.67
C LEU A 839 -14.57 6.19 -1.39
N LEU A 840 -13.56 6.49 -0.58
CA LEU A 840 -13.16 7.88 -0.30
C LEU A 840 -12.68 8.59 -1.58
N PHE A 841 -11.92 7.87 -2.44
CA PHE A 841 -11.55 8.35 -3.77
C PHE A 841 -12.79 8.69 -4.62
N LEU A 842 -13.76 7.78 -4.73
CA LEU A 842 -14.98 8.02 -5.49
C LEU A 842 -15.74 9.23 -4.97
N CYS A 843 -15.94 9.34 -3.65
CA CYS A 843 -16.57 10.51 -3.04
C CYS A 843 -15.83 11.82 -3.39
N ARG A 844 -14.49 11.77 -3.43
CA ARG A 844 -13.67 12.96 -3.72
C ARG A 844 -13.70 13.37 -5.20
N VAL A 845 -13.81 12.39 -6.10
CA VAL A 845 -13.88 12.65 -7.55
C VAL A 845 -15.28 13.11 -7.98
N LEU A 846 -16.32 12.53 -7.38
CA LEU A 846 -17.70 12.82 -7.75
C LEU A 846 -18.25 14.11 -7.14
N LEU A 847 -17.70 14.57 -6.02
CA LEU A 847 -18.24 15.71 -5.29
C LEU A 847 -17.33 16.93 -5.39
N PRO A 848 -17.89 18.10 -5.72
CA PRO A 848 -17.12 19.31 -6.01
C PRO A 848 -16.45 19.93 -4.77
N ARG A 849 -16.99 19.69 -3.58
CA ARG A 849 -16.51 20.31 -2.33
C ARG A 849 -15.93 19.29 -1.36
N PRO A 850 -14.76 19.56 -0.73
CA PRO A 850 -14.10 18.61 0.15
C PRO A 850 -14.95 18.13 1.34
N TRP A 851 -15.70 19.04 1.97
CA TRP A 851 -16.54 18.69 3.11
C TRP A 851 -17.71 17.77 2.72
N MET A 852 -18.28 17.94 1.50
CA MET A 852 -19.33 17.05 0.98
C MET A 852 -18.81 15.62 0.83
N SER A 853 -17.58 15.45 0.36
CA SER A 853 -16.96 14.13 0.24
C SER A 853 -16.85 13.44 1.58
N VAL A 854 -16.50 14.16 2.65
CA VAL A 854 -16.42 13.62 4.01
C VAL A 854 -17.80 13.22 4.53
N VAL A 855 -18.79 14.10 4.38
CA VAL A 855 -20.17 13.83 4.84
C VAL A 855 -20.76 12.62 4.11
N VAL A 856 -20.63 12.57 2.78
CA VAL A 856 -21.15 11.44 1.98
C VAL A 856 -20.38 10.15 2.30
N PHE A 857 -19.07 10.22 2.49
CA PHE A 857 -18.26 9.08 2.90
C PHE A 857 -18.72 8.52 4.25
N VAL A 858 -18.89 9.38 5.27
CA VAL A 858 -19.38 8.95 6.61
C VAL A 858 -20.79 8.38 6.53
N ALA A 859 -21.68 9.01 5.74
CA ALA A 859 -23.04 8.53 5.53
C ALA A 859 -23.06 7.19 4.79
N ALA A 860 -22.23 7.00 3.75
CA ALA A 860 -22.10 5.75 3.02
C ALA A 860 -21.55 4.62 3.92
N MET A 861 -20.52 4.91 4.72
CA MET A 861 -19.99 3.97 5.70
C MET A 861 -21.04 3.57 6.74
N ALA A 862 -21.78 4.54 7.27
CA ALA A 862 -22.86 4.28 8.19
C ALA A 862 -23.98 3.43 7.54
N LEU A 863 -24.40 3.77 6.31
CA LEU A 863 -25.44 3.04 5.58
C LEU A 863 -25.00 1.61 5.26
N LEU A 864 -23.78 1.42 4.76
CA LEU A 864 -23.23 0.09 4.48
C LEU A 864 -23.15 -0.78 5.74
N THR A 865 -22.94 -0.18 6.89
CA THR A 865 -22.80 -0.90 8.15
C THR A 865 -24.15 -1.11 8.84
N VAL A 866 -25.02 -0.10 8.87
CA VAL A 866 -26.39 -0.19 9.47
C VAL A 866 -27.35 -1.00 8.60
N GLY A 867 -27.26 -0.86 7.26
CA GLY A 867 -28.14 -1.58 6.32
C GLY A 867 -27.93 -3.10 6.32
N LEU A 868 -26.78 -3.57 6.81
CA LEU A 868 -26.47 -5.00 6.90
C LEU A 868 -26.95 -5.65 8.22
N TRP A 869 -27.38 -4.86 9.21
CA TRP A 869 -27.63 -5.34 10.58
C TRP A 869 -28.94 -4.79 11.15
N TRP A 870 -29.95 -5.60 11.18
CA TRP A 870 -31.24 -5.29 11.79
C TRP A 870 -31.38 -6.00 13.15
N SER A 871 -30.94 -5.39 14.28
CA SER A 871 -31.06 -5.92 15.63
C SER A 871 -31.54 -4.87 16.63
N ASP A 872 -32.04 -5.28 17.79
CA ASP A 872 -32.56 -4.38 18.84
C ASP A 872 -31.45 -3.58 19.55
N THR A 873 -30.19 -3.95 19.35
CA THR A 873 -29.01 -3.22 19.83
C THR A 873 -28.56 -2.09 18.90
N ARG A 874 -29.42 -1.70 17.93
CA ARG A 874 -29.13 -0.78 16.80
C ARG A 874 -28.45 0.52 17.20
N TRP A 875 -28.90 1.12 18.32
CA TRP A 875 -28.36 2.41 18.71
C TRP A 875 -26.89 2.32 19.18
N MET A 876 -26.49 1.25 19.89
CA MET A 876 -25.10 1.05 20.35
C MET A 876 -24.18 0.73 19.19
N GLU A 877 -24.65 -0.12 18.28
CA GLU A 877 -23.95 -0.40 17.04
C GLU A 877 -23.87 0.86 16.17
N GLY A 878 -24.97 1.60 16.07
CA GLY A 878 -25.02 2.90 15.40
C GLY A 878 -24.03 3.90 15.98
N VAL A 879 -23.95 4.04 17.29
CA VAL A 879 -22.95 4.90 17.96
C VAL A 879 -21.53 4.42 17.66
N SER A 880 -21.28 3.12 17.75
CA SER A 880 -19.98 2.54 17.46
C SER A 880 -19.57 2.76 16.00
N ILE A 881 -20.49 2.65 15.05
CA ILE A 881 -20.29 2.89 13.62
C ILE A 881 -20.04 4.36 13.35
N VAL A 882 -20.78 5.26 13.95
CA VAL A 882 -20.57 6.70 13.81
C VAL A 882 -19.20 7.10 14.34
N VAL A 883 -18.83 6.62 15.53
CA VAL A 883 -17.50 6.85 16.11
C VAL A 883 -16.41 6.26 15.19
N PHE A 884 -16.59 5.04 14.70
CA PHE A 884 -15.67 4.41 13.76
C PHE A 884 -15.51 5.25 12.48
N SER A 885 -16.62 5.64 11.86
CA SER A 885 -16.62 6.41 10.60
C SER A 885 -16.01 7.80 10.77
N LEU A 886 -16.30 8.48 11.89
CA LEU A 886 -15.71 9.78 12.22
C LEU A 886 -14.20 9.69 12.46
N LEU A 887 -13.71 8.60 13.07
CA LEU A 887 -12.29 8.36 13.29
C LEU A 887 -11.58 7.88 12.04
N THR A 888 -12.25 7.18 11.15
CA THR A 888 -11.66 6.62 9.93
C THR A 888 -11.05 7.70 9.04
N PHE A 889 -11.76 8.80 8.79
CA PHE A 889 -11.26 9.86 7.92
C PHE A 889 -9.97 10.53 8.43
N PRO A 890 -9.88 11.04 9.67
CA PRO A 890 -8.64 11.63 10.17
C PRO A 890 -7.49 10.62 10.27
N VAL A 891 -7.78 9.35 10.57
CA VAL A 891 -6.76 8.29 10.61
C VAL A 891 -6.18 8.05 9.22
N ILE A 892 -7.03 7.93 8.19
CA ILE A 892 -6.60 7.76 6.80
C ILE A 892 -5.74 8.94 6.35
N VAL A 893 -6.19 10.16 6.60
CA VAL A 893 -5.50 11.37 6.15
C VAL A 893 -4.19 11.59 6.89
N ARG A 894 -4.13 11.30 8.19
CA ARG A 894 -2.96 11.59 9.03
C ARG A 894 -1.92 10.48 9.04
N PHE A 895 -2.34 9.22 9.07
CA PHE A 895 -1.46 8.05 9.24
C PHE A 895 -1.43 7.12 8.03
N GLY A 896 -2.41 7.20 7.15
CA GLY A 896 -2.40 6.51 5.86
C GLY A 896 -2.86 5.06 5.89
N PHE A 897 -2.52 4.36 4.80
CA PHE A 897 -3.03 3.04 4.46
C PHE A 897 -2.64 1.95 5.47
N VAL A 898 -1.36 1.89 5.85
CA VAL A 898 -0.83 0.84 6.74
C VAL A 898 -1.51 0.87 8.10
N THR A 899 -1.67 2.06 8.68
CA THR A 899 -2.34 2.23 9.98
C THR A 899 -3.78 1.73 9.92
N PHE A 900 -4.51 2.05 8.86
CA PHE A 900 -5.90 1.62 8.71
C PHE A 900 -6.01 0.11 8.48
N ALA A 901 -5.16 -0.48 7.66
CA ALA A 901 -5.11 -1.92 7.44
C ALA A 901 -4.81 -2.70 8.72
N VAL A 902 -3.84 -2.22 9.52
CA VAL A 902 -3.50 -2.82 10.82
C VAL A 902 -4.63 -2.65 11.84
N TRP A 903 -5.29 -1.48 11.86
CA TRP A 903 -6.48 -1.27 12.68
C TRP A 903 -7.58 -2.28 12.34
N GLY A 904 -7.88 -2.50 11.05
CA GLY A 904 -8.82 -3.51 10.58
C GLY A 904 -8.43 -4.92 11.00
N TRP A 905 -7.17 -5.30 10.77
CA TRP A 905 -6.63 -6.61 11.13
C TRP A 905 -6.73 -6.90 12.63
N MET A 906 -6.15 -6.04 13.46
CA MET A 906 -6.11 -6.23 14.92
C MET A 906 -7.49 -6.10 15.56
N GLY A 907 -8.31 -5.18 15.05
CA GLY A 907 -9.69 -5.01 15.49
C GLY A 907 -10.58 -6.21 15.13
N GLY A 908 -10.36 -6.79 13.94
CA GLY A 908 -11.01 -8.02 13.50
C GLY A 908 -10.62 -9.21 14.38
N MET A 909 -9.33 -9.38 14.66
CA MET A 909 -8.85 -10.43 15.56
C MET A 909 -9.49 -10.33 16.96
N LEU A 910 -9.50 -9.14 17.56
CA LEU A 910 -10.14 -8.92 18.88
C LEU A 910 -11.65 -9.11 18.84
N GLY A 911 -12.30 -8.72 17.75
CA GLY A 911 -13.75 -8.73 17.62
C GLY A 911 -14.33 -10.09 17.30
N ARG A 912 -13.62 -10.95 16.60
CA ARG A 912 -14.12 -12.24 16.11
C ARG A 912 -13.47 -13.46 16.75
N ALA A 913 -12.27 -13.31 17.32
CA ALA A 913 -11.69 -14.35 18.15
C ALA A 913 -12.40 -14.39 19.52
N LEU A 914 -12.45 -15.58 20.10
CA LEU A 914 -12.90 -15.71 21.46
C LEU A 914 -11.84 -15.14 22.41
N VAL A 915 -12.10 -13.95 22.95
CA VAL A 915 -11.29 -13.37 24.01
C VAL A 915 -11.90 -13.75 25.35
N THR A 916 -11.18 -14.53 26.15
CA THR A 916 -11.67 -15.00 27.47
C THR A 916 -10.59 -14.78 28.53
N ASN A 917 -11.04 -14.55 29.77
CA ASN A 917 -10.20 -14.55 30.97
C ASN A 917 -10.08 -15.94 31.62
N GLN A 918 -10.78 -16.93 31.07
CA GLN A 918 -10.76 -18.32 31.54
C GLN A 918 -9.65 -19.11 30.83
N PHE A 919 -8.39 -18.79 31.09
CA PHE A 919 -7.23 -19.40 30.41
C PHE A 919 -7.07 -20.89 30.65
N GLY A 920 -7.65 -21.44 31.75
CA GLY A 920 -7.66 -22.86 32.05
C GLY A 920 -8.72 -23.67 31.29
N ALA A 921 -9.67 -23.00 30.66
CA ALA A 921 -10.68 -23.66 29.85
C ALA A 921 -10.07 -24.16 28.52
N TRP A 922 -10.64 -25.23 27.95
CA TRP A 922 -10.19 -25.81 26.69
C TRP A 922 -10.15 -24.81 25.52
N TYR A 923 -11.05 -23.81 25.51
CA TYR A 923 -11.12 -22.73 24.53
C TYR A 923 -10.21 -21.53 24.85
N GLY A 924 -9.53 -21.51 26.00
CA GLY A 924 -8.62 -20.42 26.41
C GLY A 924 -7.36 -20.32 25.54
N GLN A 925 -6.95 -21.41 24.91
CA GLN A 925 -5.77 -21.43 24.03
C GLN A 925 -5.90 -20.47 22.83
N SER A 926 -7.09 -20.32 22.25
CA SER A 926 -7.35 -19.38 21.16
C SER A 926 -7.10 -17.94 21.59
N SER A 927 -7.52 -17.57 22.80
CA SER A 927 -7.25 -16.25 23.39
C SER A 927 -5.76 -16.01 23.59
N LEU A 928 -5.03 -16.96 24.13
CA LEU A 928 -3.60 -16.87 24.36
C LEU A 928 -2.84 -16.70 23.03
N THR A 929 -3.26 -17.40 21.98
CA THR A 929 -2.65 -17.29 20.65
C THR A 929 -2.85 -15.89 20.06
N VAL A 930 -4.08 -15.37 20.08
CA VAL A 930 -4.40 -14.02 19.57
C VAL A 930 -3.63 -12.95 20.33
N LEU A 931 -3.61 -13.04 21.67
CA LEU A 931 -2.86 -12.10 22.51
C LEU A 931 -1.35 -12.19 22.27
N GLY A 932 -0.84 -13.40 22.09
CA GLY A 932 0.57 -13.63 21.77
C GLY A 932 0.95 -12.89 20.50
N VAL A 933 0.15 -13.00 19.44
CA VAL A 933 0.40 -12.29 18.18
C VAL A 933 0.31 -10.78 18.36
N ILE A 934 -0.74 -10.26 19.03
CA ILE A 934 -0.87 -8.83 19.29
C ILE A 934 0.33 -8.32 20.07
N THR A 935 0.76 -9.03 21.11
CA THR A 935 1.88 -8.65 21.95
C THR A 935 3.20 -8.64 21.18
N VAL A 936 3.48 -9.69 20.41
CA VAL A 936 4.72 -9.79 19.60
C VAL A 936 4.79 -8.67 18.57
N VAL A 937 3.71 -8.42 17.83
CA VAL A 937 3.67 -7.36 16.82
C VAL A 937 3.78 -5.98 17.49
N THR A 938 3.13 -5.77 18.64
CA THR A 938 3.20 -4.51 19.40
C THR A 938 4.63 -4.24 19.88
N LEU A 939 5.28 -5.22 20.49
CA LEU A 939 6.65 -5.07 20.98
C LEU A 939 7.63 -4.84 19.84
N TRP A 940 7.50 -5.59 18.74
CA TRP A 940 8.30 -5.38 17.55
C TRP A 940 8.11 -3.96 16.98
N ALA A 941 6.86 -3.50 16.82
CA ALA A 941 6.56 -2.16 16.33
C ALA A 941 7.07 -1.07 17.28
N PHE A 942 6.94 -1.27 18.60
CA PHE A 942 7.48 -0.36 19.62
C PHE A 942 9.00 -0.22 19.49
N TRP A 943 9.75 -1.32 19.51
CA TRP A 943 11.20 -1.30 19.44
C TRP A 943 11.72 -0.68 18.14
N THR A 944 11.11 -1.05 17.02
CA THR A 944 11.49 -0.54 15.69
C THR A 944 11.15 0.96 15.57
N SER A 945 10.03 1.42 16.12
CA SER A 945 9.59 2.82 16.01
C SER A 945 10.46 3.80 16.79
N ILE A 946 11.20 3.37 17.81
CA ILE A 946 12.09 4.24 18.62
C ILE A 946 13.45 4.46 17.92
N GLY A 947 13.73 3.80 16.82
CA GLY A 947 14.92 4.02 15.99
C GLY A 947 16.25 3.63 16.68
N ARG A 948 16.23 2.70 17.65
CA ARG A 948 17.48 2.06 18.09
C ARG A 948 17.97 1.19 16.92
N PRO A 949 19.26 1.37 16.48
CA PRO A 949 19.82 0.47 15.49
C PRO A 949 19.63 -0.95 16.02
N ALA A 950 19.20 -1.87 15.14
CA ALA A 950 19.20 -3.27 15.47
C ALA A 950 20.61 -3.62 15.96
N VAL A 951 20.71 -4.03 17.21
CA VAL A 951 21.96 -4.55 17.78
C VAL A 951 22.29 -5.73 16.88
N GLY A 952 23.31 -5.55 16.05
CA GLY A 952 23.78 -6.57 15.14
C GLY A 952 24.22 -7.75 16.01
N PHE A 953 23.71 -8.92 15.71
CA PHE A 953 24.12 -10.20 16.31
C PHE A 953 25.56 -10.59 15.89
N HIS A 954 26.44 -9.59 15.69
CA HIS A 954 27.82 -9.82 15.21
C HIS A 954 28.93 -9.36 16.15
N ASP A 955 28.61 -8.93 17.39
CA ASP A 955 29.65 -8.61 18.38
C ASP A 955 29.67 -9.58 19.59
N ALA A 956 29.43 -10.86 19.36
CA ALA A 956 29.58 -11.89 20.41
C ALA A 956 30.73 -12.88 20.09
N THR A 957 31.69 -12.50 19.22
CA THR A 957 32.95 -13.22 19.04
C THR A 957 34.07 -12.25 18.71
N ALA A 958 34.59 -11.55 19.73
CA ALA A 958 35.93 -11.01 19.77
C ALA A 958 36.46 -11.14 21.18
#